data_2ce9b2dc40320eb1d993db61a6eb81ce
#
_entry.id   2ce9b2dc40320eb1d993db61a6eb81ce
#
_cell.length_a   1.000
_cell.length_b   1.000
_cell.length_c   1.000
_cell.angle_alpha   90.00
_cell.angle_beta   90.00
_cell.angle_gamma   90.00
#
_symmetry.space_group_name_H-M   'P 1'
#
loop_
_entity.id
_entity.type
_entity.pdbx_description
1 polymer ?
#
loop_
_entity_poly.entity_id
_entity_poly.type
_entity_poly.pdbx_seq_one_letter_code
_entity_poly.pdbx_strand_id
1 'polypeptide(L)'
;MQSSIASPAPVAEVTPSWMRDSAAKLERELVSKYGESQRARVQRGLYQAAEFWRAEDGDAAAFDDFVRANFAGDEVTLDTMFNRLESLLEQLGGHMHEINREFRQQSDLDLGPVLPFDEIIGGYDPSAHVLDDFFQNKLAFVVLLNFPLTTLDQRLKEGPSWSRRQWAEARLAQGLSKRIPADVSLGIAQAEAQAGQYIAEYNIWMYHLVDVQGQRLFPPKMRLLSHWNLRDEIKADYADSSSGLAKQRVIQQVMERIVTQTIPAGVINNPAFDWNPFTNDVTLAAVKDSDTATSPAAKPSNAREPDTRYATLQKTFLASKKADPYSPTAPTLIARRFDENREIPEARVQAMLEQVLTSPLVPQVAKLIESRLKRSLEPFDVWYSGFRPGSQYTEAQLDEMVAKKYPTAQAYQQDIPNLLMKLGFSPERAQYVAKNIVVDPARGSGHAMGAEMRAEKAHLRTRVEKGGMNYKAYNIAVHEMGHNVEQTFSLNDIDHTLLKGVPNTAFTEALAFVFQGHDLELLGLPAPDARSQSEKTLNDFWGTYEIAGVALVDMAVWHWMYDHPQATPKELNDATVQISKNIWNQYYAPVFHKKDVVLLGVYSHMIDSFLYLPDYPIGHMIAFQIEEQMKKAGSIGPEYERMAKMGDVTPDLWMEHATGRPVGPEALLEATHAALTAVERN
;
A
#
# COMPACT_ATOMS: atom_id res chain seq x y z
N MET A 1 19.01 1.18 27.23
CA MET A 1 17.98 0.75 28.18
C MET A 1 16.93 0.02 27.36
N GLN A 2 16.94 -1.30 27.40
CA GLN A 2 15.92 -2.13 26.77
C GLN A 2 14.65 -2.02 27.60
N SER A 3 13.68 -1.23 27.18
CA SER A 3 12.31 -1.36 27.66
C SER A 3 11.62 -2.41 26.81
N SER A 4 11.43 -3.59 27.38
CA SER A 4 10.50 -4.57 26.81
C SER A 4 9.12 -3.95 26.76
N ILE A 5 8.63 -3.62 25.58
CA ILE A 5 7.27 -3.15 25.37
C ILE A 5 6.37 -4.39 25.56
N ALA A 6 5.70 -4.45 26.69
CA ALA A 6 4.65 -5.42 26.92
C ALA A 6 3.47 -5.03 26.02
N SER A 7 3.01 -5.97 25.18
CA SER A 7 1.76 -5.82 24.44
C SER A 7 0.64 -5.43 25.39
N PRO A 8 -0.20 -4.43 25.07
CA PRO A 8 -1.35 -4.11 25.90
C PRO A 8 -2.26 -5.34 26.00
N ALA A 9 -2.68 -5.65 27.20
CA ALA A 9 -3.62 -6.74 27.44
C ALA A 9 -4.92 -6.49 26.64
N PRO A 10 -5.52 -7.53 26.05
CA PRO A 10 -6.76 -7.39 25.29
C PRO A 10 -7.84 -6.85 26.24
N VAL A 11 -8.57 -5.82 25.79
CA VAL A 11 -9.80 -5.37 26.44
C VAL A 11 -10.85 -6.44 26.17
N ALA A 12 -10.91 -7.44 27.02
CA ALA A 12 -11.94 -8.46 26.95
C ALA A 12 -13.29 -7.78 27.28
N GLU A 13 -14.16 -7.60 26.30
CA GLU A 13 -15.59 -7.58 26.59
C GLU A 13 -15.90 -8.88 27.32
N VAL A 14 -16.45 -8.75 28.51
CA VAL A 14 -16.72 -9.92 29.39
C VAL A 14 -17.74 -10.78 28.65
N THR A 15 -17.31 -11.90 28.08
CA THR A 15 -18.21 -12.91 27.51
C THR A 15 -19.34 -13.17 28.50
N PRO A 16 -20.60 -12.99 28.12
CA PRO A 16 -21.72 -13.16 29.05
C PRO A 16 -21.64 -14.51 29.80
N SER A 17 -21.95 -14.53 31.07
CA SER A 17 -21.85 -15.74 31.92
C SER A 17 -22.60 -16.94 31.31
N TRP A 18 -23.79 -16.69 30.76
CA TRP A 18 -24.59 -17.73 30.07
C TRP A 18 -23.88 -18.38 28.92
N MET A 19 -23.04 -17.66 28.21
CA MET A 19 -22.31 -18.14 27.04
C MET A 19 -21.24 -19.15 27.42
N ARG A 20 -20.58 -18.95 28.56
CA ARG A 20 -19.64 -19.92 29.15
C ARG A 20 -20.34 -21.21 29.60
N ASP A 21 -21.52 -21.10 30.19
CA ASP A 21 -22.32 -22.23 30.64
C ASP A 21 -22.84 -23.04 29.43
N SER A 22 -23.34 -22.36 28.37
CA SER A 22 -23.75 -22.98 27.11
C SER A 22 -22.58 -23.68 26.43
N ALA A 23 -21.42 -23.03 26.31
CA ALA A 23 -20.23 -23.63 25.69
C ALA A 23 -19.79 -24.91 26.42
N ALA A 24 -19.72 -24.90 27.76
CA ALA A 24 -19.35 -26.08 28.56
C ALA A 24 -20.38 -27.22 28.46
N LYS A 25 -21.66 -26.89 28.32
CA LYS A 25 -22.73 -27.89 28.08
C LYS A 25 -22.64 -28.48 26.69
N LEU A 26 -22.54 -27.64 25.66
CA LEU A 26 -22.45 -28.04 24.25
C LEU A 26 -21.20 -28.86 23.97
N GLU A 27 -20.06 -28.54 24.58
CA GLU A 27 -18.84 -29.33 24.47
C GLU A 27 -19.07 -30.77 24.89
N ARG A 28 -19.66 -30.97 26.07
CA ARG A 28 -19.99 -32.34 26.58
C ARG A 28 -20.95 -33.06 25.65
N GLU A 29 -22.00 -32.39 25.15
CA GLU A 29 -22.98 -32.96 24.23
C GLU A 29 -22.33 -33.39 22.91
N LEU A 30 -21.57 -32.49 22.26
CA LEU A 30 -20.95 -32.72 20.97
C LEU A 30 -19.83 -33.78 21.03
N VAL A 31 -18.98 -33.72 22.07
CA VAL A 31 -17.93 -34.71 22.28
C VAL A 31 -18.54 -36.10 22.57
N SER A 32 -19.64 -36.19 23.37
CA SER A 32 -20.35 -37.42 23.57
C SER A 32 -20.95 -37.98 22.28
N LYS A 33 -21.42 -37.12 21.38
CA LYS A 33 -22.06 -37.51 20.13
C LYS A 33 -21.04 -37.92 19.04
N TYR A 34 -19.93 -37.15 18.92
CA TYR A 34 -19.01 -37.28 17.79
C TYR A 34 -17.63 -37.85 18.17
N GLY A 35 -17.38 -38.08 19.44
CA GLY A 35 -16.15 -38.68 19.94
C GLY A 35 -15.13 -37.71 20.49
N GLU A 36 -14.22 -38.21 21.31
CA GLU A 36 -13.17 -37.45 21.99
C GLU A 36 -12.18 -36.80 21.05
N SER A 37 -11.93 -37.40 19.89
CA SER A 37 -11.07 -36.83 18.82
C SER A 37 -11.55 -35.49 18.29
N GLN A 38 -12.83 -35.16 18.43
CA GLN A 38 -13.40 -33.88 18.01
C GLN A 38 -13.33 -32.80 19.08
N ARG A 39 -12.90 -33.09 20.30
CA ARG A 39 -12.90 -32.11 21.42
C ARG A 39 -12.22 -30.79 21.08
N ALA A 40 -11.02 -30.81 20.54
CA ALA A 40 -10.28 -29.59 20.21
C ALA A 40 -11.01 -28.76 19.16
N ARG A 41 -11.61 -29.37 18.15
CA ARG A 41 -12.39 -28.68 17.10
C ARG A 41 -13.69 -28.11 17.66
N VAL A 42 -14.39 -28.87 18.54
CA VAL A 42 -15.59 -28.42 19.24
C VAL A 42 -15.28 -27.18 20.10
N GLN A 43 -14.26 -27.26 20.96
CA GLN A 43 -13.85 -26.16 21.82
C GLN A 43 -13.53 -24.91 21.02
N ARG A 44 -12.70 -25.03 19.96
CA ARG A 44 -12.34 -23.93 19.07
C ARG A 44 -13.58 -23.31 18.44
N GLY A 45 -14.44 -24.11 17.81
CA GLY A 45 -15.64 -23.59 17.12
C GLY A 45 -16.62 -22.91 18.06
N LEU A 46 -16.84 -23.46 19.26
CA LEU A 46 -17.67 -22.82 20.30
C LEU A 46 -17.09 -21.48 20.72
N TYR A 47 -15.79 -21.42 20.98
CA TYR A 47 -15.12 -20.18 21.37
C TYR A 47 -15.24 -19.10 20.25
N GLN A 48 -14.89 -19.44 19.02
CA GLN A 48 -14.96 -18.54 17.86
C GLN A 48 -16.39 -18.03 17.62
N ALA A 49 -17.39 -18.92 17.62
CA ALA A 49 -18.78 -18.50 17.41
C ALA A 49 -19.29 -17.61 18.57
N ALA A 50 -18.96 -17.95 19.81
CA ALA A 50 -19.36 -17.19 20.98
C ALA A 50 -18.78 -15.77 21.02
N GLU A 51 -17.55 -15.59 20.54
CA GLU A 51 -16.85 -14.28 20.54
C GLU A 51 -17.55 -13.24 19.68
N PHE A 52 -18.19 -13.68 18.58
CA PHE A 52 -18.91 -12.79 17.66
C PHE A 52 -20.41 -12.74 17.88
N TRP A 53 -20.97 -13.63 18.74
CA TRP A 53 -22.41 -13.70 19.00
C TRP A 53 -22.87 -12.55 19.88
N ARG A 54 -23.85 -11.81 19.42
CA ARG A 54 -24.42 -10.63 20.10
C ARG A 54 -25.87 -10.87 20.48
N ALA A 55 -26.44 -10.00 21.32
CA ALA A 55 -27.85 -10.07 21.74
C ALA A 55 -28.85 -10.08 20.59
N GLU A 56 -28.53 -9.40 19.48
CA GLU A 56 -29.33 -9.37 18.26
C GLU A 56 -29.33 -10.72 17.53
N ASP A 57 -28.35 -11.57 17.76
CA ASP A 57 -28.26 -12.90 17.14
C ASP A 57 -29.12 -13.93 17.86
N GLY A 58 -29.51 -13.67 19.10
CA GLY A 58 -30.37 -14.51 19.91
C GLY A 58 -29.82 -14.74 21.33
N ASP A 59 -30.65 -15.33 22.16
CA ASP A 59 -30.32 -15.72 23.52
C ASP A 59 -29.55 -17.07 23.61
N ALA A 60 -29.30 -17.55 24.83
CA ALA A 60 -28.62 -18.80 25.08
C ALA A 60 -29.26 -20.04 24.41
N ALA A 61 -30.59 -20.08 24.36
CA ALA A 61 -31.29 -21.18 23.74
C ALA A 61 -31.10 -21.17 22.21
N ALA A 62 -31.17 -19.97 21.59
CA ALA A 62 -30.93 -19.79 20.17
C ALA A 62 -29.48 -20.17 19.79
N PHE A 63 -28.48 -19.81 20.60
CA PHE A 63 -27.08 -20.21 20.44
C PHE A 63 -26.91 -21.74 20.53
N ASP A 64 -27.49 -22.35 21.56
CA ASP A 64 -27.43 -23.80 21.78
C ASP A 64 -28.02 -24.57 20.56
N ASP A 65 -29.20 -24.14 20.11
CA ASP A 65 -29.90 -24.79 18.97
C ASP A 65 -29.14 -24.56 17.68
N PHE A 66 -28.59 -23.37 17.45
CA PHE A 66 -27.76 -23.09 16.30
C PHE A 66 -26.52 -24.01 16.24
N VAL A 67 -25.80 -24.16 17.34
CA VAL A 67 -24.60 -25.01 17.42
C VAL A 67 -24.93 -26.46 17.16
N ARG A 68 -26.02 -27.02 17.77
CA ARG A 68 -26.45 -28.38 17.53
C ARG A 68 -26.81 -28.67 16.09
N ALA A 69 -27.41 -27.70 15.43
CA ALA A 69 -27.86 -27.88 14.04
C ALA A 69 -26.73 -27.72 13.01
N ASN A 70 -25.69 -26.97 13.33
CA ASN A 70 -24.70 -26.54 12.31
C ASN A 70 -23.26 -27.07 12.55
N PHE A 71 -22.98 -27.76 13.67
CA PHE A 71 -21.65 -28.38 13.85
C PHE A 71 -21.50 -29.59 12.97
N ALA A 72 -20.52 -29.61 12.06
CA ALA A 72 -20.18 -30.74 11.20
C ALA A 72 -19.34 -31.75 12.00
N GLY A 73 -19.96 -32.84 12.41
CA GLY A 73 -19.33 -33.81 13.31
C GLY A 73 -18.37 -34.84 12.66
N ASP A 74 -18.37 -34.91 11.34
CA ASP A 74 -17.55 -35.87 10.57
C ASP A 74 -16.92 -35.18 9.35
N GLU A 75 -15.84 -35.79 8.82
CA GLU A 75 -15.04 -35.23 7.71
C GLU A 75 -15.85 -35.07 6.41
N VAL A 76 -16.76 -35.99 6.11
CA VAL A 76 -17.57 -35.99 4.88
C VAL A 76 -18.51 -34.75 4.88
N THR A 77 -19.14 -34.51 6.02
CA THR A 77 -20.00 -33.33 6.22
C THR A 77 -19.18 -32.05 6.15
N LEU A 78 -17.99 -32.01 6.77
CA LEU A 78 -17.09 -30.87 6.76
C LEU A 78 -16.60 -30.57 5.33
N ASP A 79 -16.18 -31.58 4.58
CA ASP A 79 -15.75 -31.42 3.19
C ASP A 79 -16.88 -30.93 2.28
N THR A 80 -18.07 -31.46 2.44
CA THR A 80 -19.25 -31.02 1.69
C THR A 80 -19.56 -29.57 1.97
N MET A 81 -19.50 -29.15 3.24
CA MET A 81 -19.72 -27.79 3.69
C MET A 81 -18.66 -26.85 3.11
N PHE A 82 -17.39 -27.20 3.21
CA PHE A 82 -16.30 -26.39 2.67
C PHE A 82 -16.44 -26.16 1.15
N ASN A 83 -16.58 -27.24 0.39
CA ASN A 83 -16.68 -27.15 -1.07
C ASN A 83 -17.87 -26.30 -1.51
N ARG A 84 -18.99 -26.39 -0.78
CA ARG A 84 -20.16 -25.55 -1.04
C ARG A 84 -19.90 -24.08 -0.71
N LEU A 85 -19.28 -23.79 0.43
CA LEU A 85 -18.91 -22.43 0.85
C LEU A 85 -17.92 -21.81 -0.13
N GLU A 86 -16.85 -22.53 -0.50
CA GLU A 86 -15.87 -22.05 -1.47
C GLU A 86 -16.53 -21.67 -2.80
N SER A 87 -17.38 -22.54 -3.35
CA SER A 87 -18.10 -22.29 -4.61
C SER A 87 -19.08 -21.10 -4.50
N LEU A 88 -19.83 -21.00 -3.41
CA LEU A 88 -20.78 -19.92 -3.19
C LEU A 88 -20.09 -18.56 -3.00
N LEU A 89 -18.99 -18.53 -2.29
CA LEU A 89 -18.24 -17.29 -2.06
C LEU A 89 -17.54 -16.82 -3.34
N GLU A 90 -17.00 -17.73 -4.16
CA GLU A 90 -16.51 -17.39 -5.50
C GLU A 90 -17.60 -16.74 -6.36
N GLN A 91 -18.78 -17.36 -6.43
CA GLN A 91 -19.91 -16.83 -7.22
C GLN A 91 -20.41 -15.49 -6.69
N LEU A 92 -20.59 -15.39 -5.37
CA LEU A 92 -21.05 -14.14 -4.75
C LEU A 92 -20.05 -13.00 -4.99
N GLY A 93 -18.78 -13.23 -4.73
CA GLY A 93 -17.71 -12.26 -4.96
C GLY A 93 -17.65 -11.84 -6.43
N GLY A 94 -17.71 -12.80 -7.35
CA GLY A 94 -17.72 -12.55 -8.79
C GLY A 94 -18.90 -11.70 -9.24
N HIS A 95 -20.11 -12.04 -8.85
CA HIS A 95 -21.30 -11.27 -9.24
C HIS A 95 -21.32 -9.86 -8.63
N MET A 96 -20.91 -9.70 -7.36
CA MET A 96 -20.80 -8.36 -6.77
C MET A 96 -19.77 -7.50 -7.48
N HIS A 97 -18.63 -8.09 -7.85
CA HIS A 97 -17.58 -7.43 -8.61
C HIS A 97 -18.05 -7.03 -10.03
N GLU A 98 -18.78 -7.92 -10.73
CA GLU A 98 -19.35 -7.63 -12.04
C GLU A 98 -20.36 -6.47 -11.98
N ILE A 99 -21.29 -6.49 -11.03
CA ILE A 99 -22.25 -5.40 -10.81
C ILE A 99 -21.52 -4.07 -10.55
N ASN A 100 -20.49 -4.08 -9.68
CA ASN A 100 -19.70 -2.88 -9.40
C ASN A 100 -19.01 -2.37 -10.68
N ARG A 101 -18.42 -3.26 -11.49
CA ARG A 101 -17.79 -2.90 -12.77
C ARG A 101 -18.80 -2.24 -13.72
N GLU A 102 -19.98 -2.81 -13.87
CA GLU A 102 -21.03 -2.26 -14.74
C GLU A 102 -21.53 -0.90 -14.24
N PHE A 103 -21.73 -0.72 -12.94
CA PHE A 103 -22.12 0.55 -12.35
C PHE A 103 -21.10 1.66 -12.56
N ARG A 104 -19.83 1.32 -12.60
CA ARG A 104 -18.72 2.26 -12.78
C ARG A 104 -18.31 2.45 -14.24
N GLN A 105 -18.91 1.72 -15.19
CA GLN A 105 -18.46 1.72 -16.57
C GLN A 105 -18.43 3.13 -17.18
N GLN A 106 -19.47 3.95 -16.97
CA GLN A 106 -19.54 5.29 -17.52
C GLN A 106 -18.55 6.28 -16.88
N SER A 107 -18.28 6.13 -15.59
CA SER A 107 -17.32 6.97 -14.87
C SER A 107 -15.87 6.58 -15.15
N ASP A 108 -15.59 5.30 -15.34
CA ASP A 108 -14.22 4.78 -15.47
C ASP A 108 -13.72 4.73 -16.92
N LEU A 109 -14.61 4.52 -17.89
CA LEU A 109 -14.26 4.38 -19.31
C LEU A 109 -14.55 5.65 -20.12
N ASP A 110 -13.80 5.86 -21.19
CA ASP A 110 -14.00 6.99 -22.13
C ASP A 110 -15.14 6.70 -23.12
N LEU A 111 -16.36 6.63 -22.59
CA LEU A 111 -17.60 6.32 -23.34
C LEU A 111 -18.46 7.57 -23.64
N GLY A 112 -17.94 8.77 -23.44
CA GLY A 112 -18.68 10.02 -23.60
C GLY A 112 -18.85 10.80 -22.29
N PRO A 113 -19.72 11.78 -22.20
CA PRO A 113 -19.87 12.61 -21.00
C PRO A 113 -20.43 11.79 -19.82
N VAL A 114 -19.89 12.06 -18.61
CA VAL A 114 -20.44 11.53 -17.35
C VAL A 114 -21.60 12.43 -16.93
N LEU A 115 -22.74 11.84 -16.64
CA LEU A 115 -23.93 12.55 -16.14
C LEU A 115 -24.01 12.44 -14.61
N PRO A 116 -24.70 13.34 -13.92
CA PRO A 116 -24.88 13.24 -12.46
C PRO A 116 -25.49 11.91 -11.98
N PHE A 117 -26.28 11.25 -12.80
CA PHE A 117 -26.82 9.94 -12.50
C PHE A 117 -25.76 8.84 -12.53
N ASP A 118 -24.81 8.91 -13.46
CA ASP A 118 -23.70 7.96 -13.57
C ASP A 118 -22.78 8.05 -12.34
N GLU A 119 -22.57 9.26 -11.79
CA GLU A 119 -21.80 9.47 -10.56
C GLU A 119 -22.49 8.82 -9.35
N ILE A 120 -23.82 8.91 -9.25
CA ILE A 120 -24.59 8.30 -8.16
C ILE A 120 -24.48 6.77 -8.24
N ILE A 121 -24.69 6.19 -9.41
CA ILE A 121 -24.62 4.74 -9.59
C ILE A 121 -23.19 4.23 -9.43
N GLY A 122 -22.20 4.91 -10.01
CA GLY A 122 -20.79 4.55 -9.90
C GLY A 122 -20.24 4.66 -8.48
N GLY A 123 -20.88 5.45 -7.62
CA GLY A 123 -20.55 5.55 -6.19
C GLY A 123 -21.21 4.49 -5.31
N TYR A 124 -22.09 3.66 -5.85
CA TYR A 124 -22.74 2.59 -5.08
C TYR A 124 -21.87 1.34 -5.06
N ASP A 125 -21.57 0.84 -3.83
CA ASP A 125 -20.88 -0.44 -3.63
C ASP A 125 -21.89 -1.55 -3.31
N PRO A 126 -22.15 -2.49 -4.24
CA PRO A 126 -23.09 -3.58 -4.01
C PRO A 126 -22.62 -4.56 -2.93
N SER A 127 -21.33 -4.59 -2.61
CA SER A 127 -20.76 -5.48 -1.60
C SER A 127 -20.77 -4.93 -0.17
N ALA A 128 -21.12 -3.65 0.02
CA ALA A 128 -21.01 -2.94 1.30
C ALA A 128 -21.71 -3.64 2.48
N HIS A 129 -22.77 -4.41 2.24
CA HIS A 129 -23.54 -5.10 3.28
C HIS A 129 -23.22 -6.59 3.41
N VAL A 130 -22.41 -7.17 2.53
CA VAL A 130 -22.21 -8.64 2.47
C VAL A 130 -21.71 -9.22 3.78
N LEU A 131 -20.78 -8.55 4.45
CA LEU A 131 -20.25 -9.03 5.73
C LEU A 131 -21.32 -8.99 6.85
N ASP A 132 -22.09 -7.92 6.93
CA ASP A 132 -23.18 -7.79 7.90
C ASP A 132 -24.27 -8.85 7.61
N ASP A 133 -24.62 -9.08 6.35
CA ASP A 133 -25.57 -10.11 5.93
C ASP A 133 -25.09 -11.51 6.33
N PHE A 134 -23.81 -11.79 6.25
CA PHE A 134 -23.25 -13.08 6.70
C PHE A 134 -23.45 -13.31 8.20
N PHE A 135 -23.34 -12.29 9.01
CA PHE A 135 -23.65 -12.38 10.44
C PHE A 135 -25.15 -12.46 10.71
N GLN A 136 -25.97 -11.63 10.04
CA GLN A 136 -27.43 -11.59 10.21
C GLN A 136 -28.09 -12.93 9.83
N ASN A 137 -27.71 -13.52 8.69
CA ASN A 137 -28.22 -14.79 8.23
C ASN A 137 -27.51 -16.02 8.83
N LYS A 138 -26.59 -15.81 9.79
CA LYS A 138 -25.83 -16.84 10.51
C LYS A 138 -24.76 -17.58 9.70
N LEU A 139 -24.51 -17.26 8.43
CA LEU A 139 -23.49 -17.90 7.62
C LEU A 139 -22.09 -17.75 8.25
N ALA A 140 -21.76 -16.54 8.76
CA ALA A 140 -20.51 -16.29 9.46
C ALA A 140 -20.31 -17.24 10.65
N PHE A 141 -21.34 -17.47 11.43
CA PHE A 141 -21.27 -18.40 12.57
C PHE A 141 -21.13 -19.86 12.15
N VAL A 142 -21.68 -20.27 10.99
CA VAL A 142 -21.46 -21.61 10.44
C VAL A 142 -19.97 -21.80 10.12
N VAL A 143 -19.35 -20.80 9.51
CA VAL A 143 -17.92 -20.83 9.21
C VAL A 143 -17.08 -20.84 10.48
N LEU A 144 -17.30 -19.90 11.40
CA LEU A 144 -16.57 -19.78 12.67
C LEU A 144 -16.71 -21.01 13.57
N LEU A 145 -17.85 -21.69 13.52
CA LEU A 145 -18.09 -22.93 14.27
C LEU A 145 -17.27 -24.13 13.74
N ASN A 146 -17.00 -24.17 12.44
CA ASN A 146 -16.46 -25.38 11.79
C ASN A 146 -15.02 -25.21 11.29
N PHE A 147 -14.56 -24.01 10.94
CA PHE A 147 -13.25 -23.75 10.36
C PHE A 147 -12.36 -22.88 11.26
N PRO A 148 -11.02 -23.01 11.16
CA PRO A 148 -10.12 -22.33 12.09
C PRO A 148 -9.96 -20.85 11.76
N LEU A 149 -10.34 -19.97 12.68
CA LEU A 149 -9.90 -18.58 12.69
C LEU A 149 -8.51 -18.52 13.35
N THR A 150 -7.49 -18.23 12.55
CA THR A 150 -6.09 -18.33 12.95
C THR A 150 -5.49 -16.96 13.24
N THR A 151 -4.59 -16.90 14.23
CA THR A 151 -3.73 -15.74 14.46
C THR A 151 -2.52 -15.76 13.52
N LEU A 152 -1.84 -14.61 13.34
CA LEU A 152 -0.59 -14.58 12.57
C LEU A 152 0.45 -15.53 13.16
N ASP A 153 0.61 -15.57 14.48
CA ASP A 153 1.55 -16.48 15.15
C ASP A 153 1.31 -17.95 14.79
N GLN A 154 0.04 -18.38 14.75
CA GLN A 154 -0.31 -19.73 14.30
C GLN A 154 0.04 -19.95 12.83
N ARG A 155 -0.31 -19.02 11.93
CA ARG A 155 0.02 -19.11 10.51
C ARG A 155 1.52 -19.20 10.25
N LEU A 156 2.33 -18.44 11.01
CA LEU A 156 3.79 -18.46 10.89
C LEU A 156 4.40 -19.76 11.43
N LYS A 157 3.90 -20.28 12.55
CA LYS A 157 4.45 -21.48 13.19
C LYS A 157 4.00 -22.77 12.55
N GLU A 158 2.72 -22.89 12.25
CA GLU A 158 2.08 -24.14 11.80
C GLU A 158 1.89 -24.17 10.28
N GLY A 159 1.67 -23.00 9.66
CA GLY A 159 1.39 -22.84 8.24
C GLY A 159 2.39 -23.52 7.29
N PRO A 160 3.72 -23.53 7.55
CA PRO A 160 4.66 -24.28 6.73
C PRO A 160 4.38 -25.78 6.63
N SER A 161 3.66 -26.34 7.61
CA SER A 161 3.24 -27.75 7.62
C SER A 161 1.82 -27.98 7.10
N TRP A 162 1.04 -26.92 6.84
CA TRP A 162 -0.34 -27.06 6.41
C TRP A 162 -0.44 -27.49 4.95
N SER A 163 -1.42 -28.36 4.68
CA SER A 163 -1.87 -28.62 3.31
C SER A 163 -2.54 -27.39 2.69
N ARG A 164 -2.65 -27.38 1.38
CA ARG A 164 -3.38 -26.34 0.64
C ARG A 164 -4.82 -26.17 1.15
N ARG A 165 -5.49 -27.28 1.44
CA ARG A 165 -6.82 -27.29 2.02
C ARG A 165 -6.87 -26.60 3.41
N GLN A 166 -5.91 -26.85 4.28
CA GLN A 166 -5.85 -26.20 5.60
C GLN A 166 -5.62 -24.68 5.48
N TRP A 167 -4.79 -24.27 4.53
CA TRP A 167 -4.63 -22.85 4.20
C TRP A 167 -5.95 -22.24 3.72
N ALA A 168 -6.67 -22.89 2.81
CA ALA A 168 -7.95 -22.42 2.32
C ALA A 168 -9.01 -22.33 3.42
N GLU A 169 -9.04 -23.27 4.37
CA GLU A 169 -9.92 -23.21 5.55
C GLU A 169 -9.57 -22.02 6.46
N ALA A 170 -8.28 -21.76 6.66
CA ALA A 170 -7.83 -20.60 7.46
C ALA A 170 -8.23 -19.30 6.78
N ARG A 171 -8.06 -19.15 5.46
CA ARG A 171 -8.48 -17.96 4.70
C ARG A 171 -9.99 -17.76 4.69
N LEU A 172 -10.77 -18.86 4.62
CA LEU A 172 -12.23 -18.79 4.73
C LEU A 172 -12.68 -18.13 6.04
N ALA A 173 -12.13 -18.57 7.17
CA ALA A 173 -12.49 -18.01 8.48
C ALA A 173 -11.90 -16.60 8.71
N GLN A 174 -10.72 -16.30 8.18
CA GLN A 174 -10.07 -14.99 8.34
C GLN A 174 -10.89 -13.85 7.75
N GLY A 175 -11.64 -14.07 6.67
CA GLY A 175 -12.59 -13.10 6.12
C GLY A 175 -13.68 -12.67 7.12
N LEU A 176 -13.86 -13.42 8.22
CA LEU A 176 -14.86 -13.19 9.25
C LEU A 176 -14.24 -12.82 10.62
N SER A 177 -12.98 -12.40 10.64
CA SER A 177 -12.21 -12.07 11.86
C SER A 177 -12.68 -10.83 12.59
N LYS A 178 -13.60 -10.08 12.03
CA LYS A 178 -14.11 -8.80 12.57
C LYS A 178 -15.60 -8.62 12.29
N ARG A 179 -16.27 -7.94 13.21
CA ARG A 179 -17.69 -7.57 13.08
C ARG A 179 -17.86 -6.10 13.52
N ILE A 180 -17.37 -5.18 12.65
CA ILE A 180 -17.36 -3.73 12.94
C ILE A 180 -18.75 -3.17 12.61
N PRO A 181 -19.42 -2.43 13.52
CA PRO A 181 -20.70 -1.77 13.24
C PRO A 181 -20.62 -0.78 12.09
N ALA A 182 -21.69 -0.67 11.31
CA ALA A 182 -21.74 0.17 10.13
C ALA A 182 -21.50 1.66 10.41
N ASP A 183 -21.97 2.17 11.56
CA ASP A 183 -21.72 3.55 12.00
C ASP A 183 -20.25 3.81 12.34
N VAL A 184 -19.54 2.82 12.89
CA VAL A 184 -18.09 2.90 13.14
C VAL A 184 -17.34 2.91 11.82
N SER A 185 -17.67 2.00 10.88
CA SER A 185 -17.06 1.95 9.54
C SER A 185 -17.29 3.25 8.78
N LEU A 186 -18.51 3.79 8.81
CA LEU A 186 -18.83 5.09 8.22
C LEU A 186 -18.01 6.22 8.83
N GLY A 187 -17.84 6.22 10.17
CA GLY A 187 -17.04 7.22 10.87
C GLY A 187 -15.56 7.18 10.48
N ILE A 188 -15.01 5.99 10.23
CA ILE A 188 -13.64 5.80 9.72
C ILE A 188 -13.53 6.37 8.31
N ALA A 189 -14.42 5.97 7.39
CA ALA A 189 -14.43 6.44 6.01
C ALA A 189 -14.59 7.97 5.90
N GLN A 190 -15.41 8.58 6.76
CA GLN A 190 -15.56 10.04 6.83
C GLN A 190 -14.27 10.73 7.31
N ALA A 191 -13.58 10.17 8.30
CA ALA A 191 -12.32 10.72 8.79
C ALA A 191 -11.23 10.63 7.72
N GLU A 192 -11.16 9.51 7.01
CA GLU A 192 -10.25 9.29 5.88
C GLU A 192 -10.50 10.28 4.75
N ALA A 193 -11.76 10.43 4.31
CA ALA A 193 -12.13 11.38 3.26
C ALA A 193 -11.78 12.83 3.62
N GLN A 194 -11.97 13.22 4.89
CA GLN A 194 -11.61 14.56 5.37
C GLN A 194 -10.09 14.75 5.43
N ALA A 195 -9.33 13.73 5.81
CA ALA A 195 -7.88 13.77 5.78
C ALA A 195 -7.36 13.86 4.35
N GLY A 196 -7.91 13.08 3.42
CA GLY A 196 -7.60 13.15 2.00
C GLY A 196 -7.91 14.52 1.40
N GLN A 197 -9.04 15.14 1.76
CA GLN A 197 -9.38 16.50 1.33
C GLN A 197 -8.37 17.53 1.87
N TYR A 198 -8.01 17.45 3.16
CA TYR A 198 -6.99 18.33 3.75
C TYR A 198 -5.67 18.25 2.98
N ILE A 199 -5.20 17.06 2.64
CA ILE A 199 -3.98 16.88 1.87
C ILE A 199 -4.13 17.40 0.43
N ALA A 200 -5.25 17.11 -0.24
CA ALA A 200 -5.50 17.55 -1.62
C ALA A 200 -5.56 19.09 -1.76
N GLU A 201 -6.00 19.76 -0.71
CA GLU A 201 -6.06 21.23 -0.67
C GLU A 201 -4.77 21.89 -0.16
N TYR A 202 -3.82 21.11 0.36
CA TYR A 202 -2.56 21.62 0.91
C TYR A 202 -1.52 21.87 -0.19
N ASN A 203 -1.70 22.95 -0.93
CA ASN A 203 -0.84 23.31 -2.05
C ASN A 203 0.09 24.49 -1.70
N ILE A 204 1.31 24.43 -2.20
CA ILE A 204 2.28 25.52 -2.14
C ILE A 204 2.38 26.15 -3.54
N TRP A 205 2.19 27.45 -3.63
CA TRP A 205 2.38 28.22 -4.83
C TRP A 205 3.85 28.62 -4.97
N MET A 206 4.60 27.83 -5.71
CA MET A 206 6.07 27.87 -5.75
C MET A 206 6.62 29.19 -6.26
N TYR A 207 5.96 29.83 -7.23
CA TYR A 207 6.37 31.14 -7.74
C TYR A 207 6.31 32.24 -6.68
N HIS A 208 5.50 32.07 -5.64
CA HIS A 208 5.35 32.99 -4.52
C HIS A 208 6.32 32.72 -3.36
N LEU A 209 7.20 31.73 -3.50
CA LEU A 209 8.34 31.56 -2.60
C LEU A 209 9.46 32.53 -3.00
N VAL A 210 9.97 33.26 -2.03
CA VAL A 210 11.11 34.14 -2.21
C VAL A 210 12.26 33.68 -1.31
N ASP A 211 13.47 33.69 -1.86
CA ASP A 211 14.67 33.35 -1.10
C ASP A 211 15.10 34.48 -0.14
N VAL A 212 16.22 34.32 0.55
CA VAL A 212 16.75 35.35 1.48
C VAL A 212 17.21 36.64 0.79
N GLN A 213 17.36 36.62 -0.53
CA GLN A 213 17.64 37.79 -1.37
C GLN A 213 16.37 38.38 -1.98
N GLY A 214 15.20 37.80 -1.72
CA GLY A 214 13.93 38.24 -2.32
C GLY A 214 13.75 37.78 -3.78
N GLN A 215 14.54 36.80 -4.25
CA GLN A 215 14.46 36.25 -5.60
C GLN A 215 13.44 35.13 -5.71
N ARG A 216 12.76 35.04 -6.85
CA ARG A 216 11.85 33.96 -7.22
C ARG A 216 12.61 32.91 -8.02
N LEU A 217 12.64 31.69 -7.52
CA LEU A 217 13.40 30.60 -8.13
C LEU A 217 12.55 29.68 -9.02
N PHE A 218 11.24 29.69 -8.84
CA PHE A 218 10.32 28.78 -9.51
C PHE A 218 9.52 29.47 -10.60
N PRO A 219 9.09 28.75 -11.65
CA PRO A 219 8.33 29.33 -12.76
C PRO A 219 6.91 29.77 -12.31
N PRO A 220 6.32 30.76 -13.03
CA PRO A 220 4.93 31.14 -12.82
C PRO A 220 3.96 29.98 -12.93
N LYS A 221 2.84 30.06 -12.19
CA LYS A 221 1.75 29.06 -12.14
C LYS A 221 2.12 27.70 -11.56
N MET A 222 3.33 27.52 -11.09
CA MET A 222 3.74 26.27 -10.45
C MET A 222 3.10 26.14 -9.07
N ARG A 223 2.30 25.09 -8.91
CA ARG A 223 1.60 24.73 -7.67
C ARG A 223 1.88 23.29 -7.33
N LEU A 224 2.44 23.03 -6.17
CA LEU A 224 2.83 21.70 -5.73
C LEU A 224 2.08 21.30 -4.46
N LEU A 225 1.63 20.03 -4.40
CA LEU A 225 1.12 19.40 -3.19
C LEU A 225 2.22 19.24 -2.14
N SER A 226 1.81 19.27 -0.88
CA SER A 226 2.67 19.45 0.29
C SER A 226 3.74 18.42 0.54
N HIS A 227 3.83 17.32 -0.18
CA HIS A 227 4.91 16.37 0.05
C HIS A 227 5.37 15.67 -1.23
N TRP A 228 4.51 14.94 -1.93
CA TRP A 228 4.93 14.18 -3.10
C TRP A 228 5.53 15.07 -4.19
N ASN A 229 4.83 16.13 -4.55
CA ASN A 229 5.32 17.03 -5.59
C ASN A 229 6.54 17.84 -5.13
N LEU A 230 6.59 18.26 -3.85
CA LEU A 230 7.78 18.95 -3.30
C LEU A 230 9.00 18.04 -3.34
N ARG A 231 8.86 16.76 -2.97
CA ARG A 231 9.92 15.77 -3.06
C ARG A 231 10.34 15.52 -4.51
N ASP A 232 9.36 15.39 -5.41
CA ASP A 232 9.63 15.14 -6.83
C ASP A 232 10.34 16.33 -7.48
N GLU A 233 10.01 17.57 -7.08
CA GLU A 233 10.75 18.77 -7.50
C GLU A 233 12.19 18.76 -6.98
N ILE A 234 12.43 18.40 -5.71
CA ILE A 234 13.80 18.19 -5.20
C ILE A 234 14.58 17.22 -6.09
N LYS A 235 13.94 16.12 -6.49
CA LYS A 235 14.56 15.11 -7.39
C LYS A 235 14.82 15.66 -8.79
N ALA A 236 13.93 16.46 -9.33
CA ALA A 236 14.09 17.10 -10.65
C ALA A 236 15.19 18.16 -10.65
N ASP A 237 15.33 18.90 -9.56
CA ASP A 237 16.31 19.98 -9.41
C ASP A 237 17.77 19.52 -9.45
N TYR A 238 18.08 18.21 -9.31
CA TYR A 238 19.43 17.71 -9.55
C TYR A 238 19.88 17.85 -11.00
N ALA A 239 18.95 18.01 -11.95
CA ALA A 239 19.25 18.30 -13.35
C ALA A 239 19.48 19.79 -13.63
N ASP A 240 19.06 20.69 -12.73
CA ASP A 240 19.25 22.15 -12.85
C ASP A 240 20.58 22.57 -12.21
N SER A 241 21.62 22.62 -13.00
CA SER A 241 22.96 23.03 -12.55
C SER A 241 23.08 24.49 -12.13
N SER A 242 22.12 25.35 -12.49
CA SER A 242 22.17 26.80 -12.26
C SER A 242 21.49 27.24 -10.96
N SER A 243 20.31 26.72 -10.67
CA SER A 243 19.48 27.13 -9.52
C SER A 243 18.97 25.98 -8.66
N GLY A 244 19.18 24.73 -9.09
CA GLY A 244 18.61 23.54 -8.42
C GLY A 244 18.94 23.47 -6.95
N LEU A 245 20.20 23.67 -6.56
CA LEU A 245 20.60 23.67 -5.14
C LEU A 245 19.86 24.74 -4.31
N ALA A 246 19.65 25.93 -4.86
CA ALA A 246 18.92 27.00 -4.17
C ALA A 246 17.43 26.63 -4.01
N LYS A 247 16.83 26.07 -5.05
CA LYS A 247 15.44 25.56 -5.01
C LYS A 247 15.27 24.46 -3.98
N GLN A 248 16.15 23.45 -3.96
CA GLN A 248 16.13 22.35 -3.01
C GLN A 248 16.17 22.83 -1.56
N ARG A 249 17.01 23.84 -1.25
CA ARG A 249 17.08 24.45 0.07
C ARG A 249 15.79 25.18 0.45
N VAL A 250 15.16 25.89 -0.49
CA VAL A 250 13.86 26.55 -0.27
C VAL A 250 12.78 25.50 0.02
N ILE A 251 12.73 24.42 -0.76
CA ILE A 251 11.75 23.34 -0.57
C ILE A 251 11.96 22.67 0.78
N GLN A 252 13.20 22.40 1.18
CA GLN A 252 13.49 21.84 2.52
C GLN A 252 12.89 22.72 3.61
N GLN A 253 13.10 24.04 3.57
CA GLN A 253 12.53 24.94 4.56
C GLN A 253 10.99 24.92 4.57
N VAL A 254 10.35 24.88 3.40
CA VAL A 254 8.90 24.71 3.31
C VAL A 254 8.46 23.42 4.01
N MET A 255 9.11 22.30 3.75
CA MET A 255 8.80 21.01 4.37
C MET A 255 8.99 21.05 5.90
N GLU A 256 10.07 21.62 6.39
CA GLU A 256 10.32 21.80 7.83
C GLU A 256 9.23 22.64 8.50
N ARG A 257 8.75 23.72 7.83
CA ARG A 257 7.65 24.56 8.31
C ARG A 257 6.32 23.80 8.37
N ILE A 258 6.07 22.93 7.38
CA ILE A 258 4.86 22.07 7.35
C ILE A 258 4.89 21.10 8.54
N VAL A 259 5.98 20.36 8.73
CA VAL A 259 6.10 19.36 9.81
C VAL A 259 5.96 20.02 11.18
N THR A 260 6.63 21.13 11.41
CA THR A 260 6.59 21.84 12.69
C THR A 260 5.35 22.71 12.87
N GLN A 261 4.46 22.77 11.88
CA GLN A 261 3.27 23.64 11.84
C GLN A 261 3.60 25.10 12.15
N THR A 262 4.77 25.55 11.69
CA THR A 262 5.19 26.96 11.75
C THR A 262 4.96 27.69 10.43
N ILE A 263 4.43 27.02 9.42
CA ILE A 263 4.01 27.63 8.16
C ILE A 263 2.90 28.66 8.40
N PRO A 264 2.94 29.84 7.75
CA PRO A 264 1.84 30.79 7.85
C PRO A 264 0.58 30.22 7.19
N ALA A 265 -0.55 30.24 7.92
CA ALA A 265 -1.81 29.70 7.39
C ALA A 265 -2.25 30.41 6.10
N GLY A 266 -1.94 31.68 5.95
CA GLY A 266 -2.34 32.49 4.81
C GLY A 266 -1.65 32.15 3.48
N VAL A 267 -0.55 31.39 3.49
CA VAL A 267 0.18 31.01 2.25
C VAL A 267 -0.23 29.65 1.69
N ILE A 268 -0.97 28.86 2.50
CA ILE A 268 -1.43 27.55 2.07
C ILE A 268 -2.52 27.74 1.02
N ASN A 269 -2.33 27.10 -0.13
CA ASN A 269 -3.23 27.17 -1.29
C ASN A 269 -3.63 28.60 -1.71
N ASN A 270 -2.79 29.60 -1.51
CA ASN A 270 -3.12 31.00 -1.70
C ASN A 270 -1.99 31.78 -2.41
N PRO A 271 -2.16 32.17 -3.68
CA PRO A 271 -1.17 32.93 -4.45
C PRO A 271 -1.20 34.46 -4.18
N ALA A 272 -2.01 34.94 -3.23
CA ALA A 272 -2.11 36.34 -2.91
C ALA A 272 -0.89 36.90 -2.13
N PHE A 273 -0.07 36.03 -1.60
CA PHE A 273 1.06 36.39 -0.75
C PHE A 273 2.38 35.83 -1.26
N ASP A 274 3.43 36.62 -1.15
CA ASP A 274 4.82 36.19 -1.25
C ASP A 274 5.31 35.78 0.15
N TRP A 275 6.04 34.68 0.23
CA TRP A 275 6.52 34.11 1.47
C TRP A 275 7.99 33.74 1.40
N ASN A 276 8.74 34.20 2.40
CA ASN A 276 10.12 33.74 2.62
C ASN A 276 10.11 32.62 3.67
N PRO A 277 10.32 31.33 3.31
CA PRO A 277 10.26 30.24 4.27
C PRO A 277 11.41 30.24 5.29
N PHE A 278 12.52 30.94 5.04
CA PHE A 278 13.64 31.04 5.97
C PHE A 278 13.33 32.00 7.13
N THR A 279 12.85 33.20 6.83
CA THR A 279 12.51 34.23 7.82
C THR A 279 11.08 34.14 8.32
N ASN A 280 10.21 33.45 7.58
CA ASN A 280 8.76 33.36 7.77
C ASN A 280 8.00 34.66 7.48
N ASP A 281 8.62 35.61 6.75
CA ASP A 281 7.99 36.87 6.37
C ASP A 281 6.98 36.65 5.24
N VAL A 282 5.80 37.23 5.42
CA VAL A 282 4.70 37.20 4.45
C VAL A 282 4.38 38.64 4.00
N THR A 283 4.37 38.84 2.69
CA THR A 283 4.04 40.13 2.07
C THR A 283 2.95 39.97 1.02
N LEU A 284 2.30 41.03 0.61
CA LEU A 284 1.39 40.97 -0.54
C LEU A 284 2.19 40.59 -1.79
N ALA A 285 1.64 39.71 -2.59
CA ALA A 285 2.28 39.29 -3.82
C ALA A 285 2.52 40.49 -4.75
N ALA A 286 3.78 40.70 -5.09
CA ALA A 286 4.18 41.80 -5.99
C ALA A 286 3.71 41.53 -7.43
N VAL A 287 3.49 40.28 -7.80
CA VAL A 287 3.11 39.86 -9.15
C VAL A 287 1.89 38.94 -9.05
N LYS A 288 0.91 39.13 -9.92
CA LYS A 288 -0.25 38.25 -10.04
C LYS A 288 0.13 37.05 -10.88
N ASP A 289 0.07 35.86 -10.29
CA ASP A 289 0.54 34.61 -10.93
C ASP A 289 -0.59 33.74 -11.48
N SER A 290 -1.79 33.84 -10.94
CA SER A 290 -2.90 33.00 -11.33
C SER A 290 -4.17 33.77 -11.63
N ASP A 291 -5.05 33.15 -12.45
CA ASP A 291 -6.40 33.65 -12.72
C ASP A 291 -7.37 33.39 -11.56
N THR A 292 -6.89 32.75 -10.48
CA THR A 292 -7.70 32.50 -9.28
C THR A 292 -8.05 33.84 -8.64
N ALA A 293 -9.33 34.07 -8.40
CA ALA A 293 -9.81 35.26 -7.70
C ALA A 293 -9.23 35.25 -6.27
N THR A 294 -8.21 36.09 -6.07
CA THR A 294 -7.69 36.35 -4.73
C THR A 294 -8.70 37.19 -3.98
N SER A 295 -9.03 36.82 -2.76
CA SER A 295 -9.88 37.66 -1.90
C SER A 295 -9.18 39.01 -1.67
N PRO A 296 -9.74 40.12 -2.12
CA PRO A 296 -9.04 41.44 -2.08
C PRO A 296 -8.80 41.99 -0.67
N ALA A 297 -9.30 41.33 0.35
CA ALA A 297 -9.34 41.83 1.72
C ALA A 297 -8.33 41.17 2.68
N ALA A 298 -7.55 40.22 2.24
CA ALA A 298 -6.60 39.53 3.11
C ALA A 298 -5.37 40.41 3.37
N LYS A 299 -5.05 40.65 4.63
CA LYS A 299 -3.79 41.26 5.05
C LYS A 299 -2.71 40.23 5.20
N PRO A 300 -1.45 40.54 4.82
CA PRO A 300 -0.34 39.63 5.10
C PRO A 300 -0.28 39.31 6.59
N SER A 301 -0.09 38.04 6.91
CA SER A 301 0.03 37.58 8.28
C SER A 301 0.98 36.38 8.32
N ASN A 302 1.87 36.37 9.30
CA ASN A 302 2.73 35.24 9.61
C ASN A 302 2.13 34.33 10.71
N ALA A 303 0.83 34.49 11.02
CA ALA A 303 0.13 33.61 11.92
C ALA A 303 0.19 32.17 11.39
N ARG A 304 0.75 31.29 12.20
CA ARG A 304 0.98 29.90 11.84
C ARG A 304 -0.32 29.11 11.65
N GLU A 305 -0.26 28.02 10.90
CA GLU A 305 -1.31 27.00 10.89
C GLU A 305 -1.50 26.43 12.30
N PRO A 306 -2.76 26.31 12.81
CA PRO A 306 -3.02 25.98 14.20
C PRO A 306 -3.02 24.47 14.48
N ASP A 307 -1.91 23.77 14.18
CA ASP A 307 -1.75 22.32 14.34
C ASP A 307 -2.80 21.48 13.59
N THR A 308 -3.35 22.00 12.48
CA THR A 308 -4.43 21.37 11.70
C THR A 308 -4.02 20.01 11.15
N ARG A 309 -2.76 19.88 10.73
CA ARG A 309 -2.16 18.61 10.28
C ARG A 309 -2.32 17.51 11.34
N TYR A 310 -1.98 17.83 12.57
CA TYR A 310 -2.02 16.87 13.69
C TYR A 310 -3.42 16.70 14.29
N ALA A 311 -4.27 17.70 14.17
CA ALA A 311 -5.69 17.56 14.48
C ALA A 311 -6.37 16.58 13.51
N THR A 312 -5.99 16.60 12.23
CA THR A 312 -6.47 15.67 11.22
C THR A 312 -6.00 14.25 11.51
N LEU A 313 -4.70 14.06 11.79
CA LEU A 313 -4.13 12.75 12.17
C LEU A 313 -4.81 12.20 13.44
N GLN A 314 -4.99 13.02 14.47
CA GLN A 314 -5.69 12.61 15.69
C GLN A 314 -7.12 12.14 15.40
N LYS A 315 -7.82 12.83 14.50
CA LYS A 315 -9.19 12.48 14.12
C LYS A 315 -9.25 11.13 13.42
N THR A 316 -8.31 10.84 12.51
CA THR A 316 -8.21 9.52 11.86
C THR A 316 -7.89 8.43 12.86
N PHE A 317 -6.95 8.68 13.79
CA PHE A 317 -6.65 7.76 14.90
C PHE A 317 -7.87 7.46 15.76
N LEU A 318 -8.57 8.48 16.27
CA LEU A 318 -9.74 8.29 17.13
C LEU A 318 -10.90 7.59 16.42
N ALA A 319 -11.06 7.82 15.12
CA ALA A 319 -12.05 7.11 14.31
C ALA A 319 -11.68 5.63 14.19
N SER A 320 -10.45 5.31 13.81
CA SER A 320 -9.99 3.93 13.64
C SER A 320 -9.96 3.13 14.94
N LYS A 321 -9.66 3.79 16.07
CA LYS A 321 -9.66 3.19 17.41
C LYS A 321 -11.03 2.68 17.83
N LYS A 322 -12.12 3.25 17.31
CA LYS A 322 -13.49 2.76 17.60
C LYS A 322 -13.74 1.34 17.08
N ALA A 323 -12.95 0.88 16.12
CA ALA A 323 -13.04 -0.48 15.61
C ALA A 323 -12.32 -1.53 16.48
N ASP A 324 -11.48 -1.10 17.44
CA ASP A 324 -10.65 -1.98 18.25
C ASP A 324 -11.45 -3.08 19.00
N PRO A 325 -12.61 -2.79 19.64
CA PRO A 325 -13.38 -3.81 20.34
C PRO A 325 -14.04 -4.86 19.43
N TYR A 326 -14.07 -4.61 18.12
CA TYR A 326 -14.75 -5.46 17.14
C TYR A 326 -13.81 -6.34 16.29
N SER A 327 -12.53 -6.36 16.64
CA SER A 327 -11.47 -7.12 15.96
C SER A 327 -10.67 -7.94 16.97
N PRO A 328 -11.23 -9.04 17.51
CA PRO A 328 -10.63 -9.76 18.64
C PRO A 328 -9.26 -10.39 18.32
N THR A 329 -9.02 -10.78 17.08
CA THR A 329 -7.73 -11.33 16.64
C THR A 329 -6.64 -10.28 16.44
N ALA A 330 -7.03 -9.01 16.25
CA ALA A 330 -6.13 -7.88 16.04
C ALA A 330 -6.74 -6.59 16.63
N PRO A 331 -6.69 -6.43 17.97
CA PRO A 331 -7.52 -5.46 18.70
C PRO A 331 -7.09 -3.99 18.57
N THR A 332 -5.96 -3.70 17.89
CA THR A 332 -5.53 -2.33 17.59
C THR A 332 -5.37 -2.14 16.10
N LEU A 333 -5.37 -0.89 15.61
CA LEU A 333 -5.03 -0.65 14.21
C LEU A 333 -3.61 -1.14 13.89
N ILE A 334 -2.68 -1.02 14.82
CA ILE A 334 -1.31 -1.53 14.66
C ILE A 334 -1.35 -3.04 14.38
N ALA A 335 -2.04 -3.80 15.24
CA ALA A 335 -2.20 -5.24 15.04
C ALA A 335 -2.91 -5.57 13.71
N ARG A 336 -4.00 -4.88 13.38
CA ARG A 336 -4.70 -5.08 12.10
C ARG A 336 -3.78 -4.84 10.89
N ARG A 337 -2.92 -3.82 10.95
CA ARG A 337 -1.97 -3.51 9.86
C ARG A 337 -0.84 -4.55 9.75
N PHE A 338 -0.28 -5.00 10.86
CA PHE A 338 0.85 -5.93 10.84
C PHE A 338 0.42 -7.40 10.79
N ASP A 339 -0.61 -7.80 11.56
CA ASP A 339 -0.97 -9.21 11.71
C ASP A 339 -2.03 -9.68 10.70
N GLU A 340 -2.89 -8.77 10.20
CA GLU A 340 -3.94 -9.13 9.24
C GLU A 340 -3.66 -8.64 7.82
N ASN A 341 -3.16 -7.39 7.64
CA ASN A 341 -2.96 -6.87 6.29
C ASN A 341 -1.58 -7.22 5.73
N ARG A 342 -0.49 -7.00 6.50
CA ARG A 342 0.87 -7.30 6.05
C ARG A 342 1.24 -8.76 6.25
N GLU A 343 0.72 -9.37 7.29
CA GLU A 343 1.10 -10.70 7.79
C GLU A 343 2.61 -10.86 8.02
N ILE A 344 3.24 -9.77 8.45
CA ILE A 344 4.63 -9.72 8.93
C ILE A 344 4.62 -9.05 10.29
N PRO A 345 5.11 -9.71 11.36
CA PRO A 345 5.12 -9.14 12.71
C PRO A 345 5.83 -7.78 12.75
N GLU A 346 5.28 -6.81 13.47
CA GLU A 346 5.82 -5.44 13.56
C GLU A 346 7.30 -5.42 13.95
N ALA A 347 7.69 -6.18 14.97
CA ALA A 347 9.08 -6.26 15.43
C ALA A 347 10.03 -6.75 14.33
N ARG A 348 9.56 -7.62 13.43
CA ARG A 348 10.33 -8.09 12.30
C ARG A 348 10.44 -7.01 11.21
N VAL A 349 9.36 -6.28 10.93
CA VAL A 349 9.41 -5.13 10.03
C VAL A 349 10.43 -4.12 10.54
N GLN A 350 10.36 -3.75 11.81
CA GLN A 350 11.32 -2.83 12.43
C GLN A 350 12.76 -3.34 12.25
N ALA A 351 13.03 -4.62 12.52
CA ALA A 351 14.36 -5.19 12.37
C ALA A 351 14.90 -5.13 10.93
N MET A 352 14.05 -5.39 9.92
CA MET A 352 14.42 -5.26 8.50
C MET A 352 14.75 -3.80 8.14
N LEU A 353 13.97 -2.84 8.61
CA LEU A 353 14.21 -1.41 8.39
C LEU A 353 15.54 -0.97 9.04
N GLU A 354 15.76 -1.36 10.28
CA GLU A 354 17.00 -1.06 11.01
C GLU A 354 18.24 -1.70 10.34
N GLN A 355 18.09 -2.89 9.76
CA GLN A 355 19.17 -3.55 9.01
C GLN A 355 19.59 -2.73 7.78
N VAL A 356 18.63 -2.13 7.05
CA VAL A 356 18.94 -1.20 5.95
C VAL A 356 19.59 0.07 6.49
N LEU A 357 19.00 0.68 7.51
CA LEU A 357 19.43 1.97 8.06
C LEU A 357 20.84 1.91 8.69
N THR A 358 21.23 0.79 9.26
CA THR A 358 22.53 0.58 9.91
C THR A 358 23.55 -0.13 9.01
N SER A 359 23.19 -0.39 7.74
CA SER A 359 24.09 -1.08 6.81
C SER A 359 25.41 -0.31 6.60
N PRO A 360 26.56 -1.00 6.63
CA PRO A 360 27.84 -0.39 6.31
C PRO A 360 27.94 0.13 4.86
N LEU A 361 26.98 -0.19 4.01
CA LEU A 361 26.88 0.32 2.64
C LEU A 361 26.37 1.77 2.61
N VAL A 362 25.59 2.20 3.60
CA VAL A 362 25.04 3.57 3.65
C VAL A 362 26.11 4.64 3.52
N PRO A 363 27.17 4.67 4.37
CA PRO A 363 28.23 5.68 4.23
C PRO A 363 29.03 5.54 2.93
N GLN A 364 29.10 4.36 2.32
CA GLN A 364 29.79 4.16 1.04
C GLN A 364 28.98 4.78 -0.11
N VAL A 365 27.67 4.52 -0.16
CA VAL A 365 26.78 5.15 -1.15
C VAL A 365 26.72 6.66 -0.95
N ALA A 366 26.64 7.14 0.30
CA ALA A 366 26.70 8.56 0.64
C ALA A 366 27.96 9.24 0.09
N LYS A 367 29.12 8.62 0.28
CA LYS A 367 30.40 9.12 -0.24
C LYS A 367 30.40 9.17 -1.78
N LEU A 368 29.83 8.18 -2.44
CA LEU A 368 29.65 8.19 -3.89
C LEU A 368 28.76 9.36 -4.33
N ILE A 369 27.66 9.62 -3.62
CA ILE A 369 26.77 10.77 -3.89
C ILE A 369 27.53 12.09 -3.72
N GLU A 370 28.28 12.27 -2.61
CA GLU A 370 29.09 13.46 -2.38
C GLU A 370 30.11 13.70 -3.51
N SER A 371 30.76 12.63 -3.99
CA SER A 371 31.73 12.72 -5.09
C SER A 371 31.07 13.21 -6.39
N ARG A 372 29.83 12.79 -6.67
CA ARG A 372 29.05 13.23 -7.82
C ARG A 372 28.53 14.67 -7.68
N LEU A 373 28.08 15.03 -6.49
CA LEU A 373 27.60 16.38 -6.17
C LEU A 373 28.73 17.39 -6.01
N LYS A 374 29.98 16.93 -5.77
CA LYS A 374 31.16 17.75 -5.45
C LYS A 374 30.93 18.68 -4.24
N ARG A 375 30.13 18.23 -3.31
CA ARG A 375 29.83 18.87 -2.03
C ARG A 375 29.41 17.86 -0.98
N SER A 376 29.47 18.25 0.28
CA SER A 376 28.89 17.44 1.38
C SER A 376 27.37 17.35 1.22
N LEU A 377 26.80 16.27 1.76
CA LEU A 377 25.36 16.06 1.74
C LEU A 377 24.62 17.10 2.59
N GLU A 378 23.51 17.57 2.08
CA GLU A 378 22.49 18.32 2.82
C GLU A 378 21.27 17.43 3.11
N PRO A 379 20.42 17.74 4.11
CA PRO A 379 19.34 16.83 4.50
C PRO A 379 18.42 16.39 3.37
N PHE A 380 18.14 17.26 2.39
CA PHE A 380 17.31 16.90 1.24
C PHE A 380 17.98 15.92 0.26
N ASP A 381 19.32 15.67 0.38
CA ASP A 381 19.99 14.66 -0.44
C ASP A 381 19.59 13.21 -0.05
N VAL A 382 18.80 13.04 1.00
CA VAL A 382 18.09 11.79 1.27
C VAL A 382 17.22 11.37 0.08
N TRP A 383 16.74 12.33 -0.73
CA TRP A 383 16.00 12.13 -1.98
C TRP A 383 16.88 12.21 -3.25
N TYR A 384 18.20 11.99 -3.13
CA TYR A 384 19.09 12.02 -4.28
C TYR A 384 18.62 11.08 -5.41
N SER A 385 18.53 11.62 -6.64
CA SER A 385 18.03 10.90 -7.81
C SER A 385 19.06 10.73 -8.95
N GLY A 386 20.30 11.14 -8.71
CA GLY A 386 21.35 11.12 -9.73
C GLY A 386 21.91 9.73 -10.09
N PHE A 387 21.36 8.66 -9.50
CA PHE A 387 21.59 7.28 -9.94
C PHE A 387 20.61 6.84 -11.02
N ARG A 388 19.56 7.61 -11.32
CA ARG A 388 18.66 7.26 -12.42
C ARG A 388 19.40 7.37 -13.72
N PRO A 389 19.49 6.28 -14.52
CA PRO A 389 20.12 6.36 -15.82
C PRO A 389 19.36 7.36 -16.70
N GLY A 390 20.10 8.21 -17.40
CA GLY A 390 19.52 9.09 -18.40
C GLY A 390 18.89 8.25 -19.51
N SER A 391 17.69 8.63 -19.96
CA SER A 391 17.09 7.98 -21.13
C SER A 391 17.88 8.33 -22.38
N GLN A 392 18.17 7.32 -23.23
CA GLN A 392 18.75 7.53 -24.56
C GLN A 392 17.72 8.13 -25.54
N TYR A 393 16.45 8.14 -25.16
CA TYR A 393 15.32 8.61 -25.97
C TYR A 393 14.63 9.78 -25.28
N THR A 394 14.22 10.77 -26.03
CA THR A 394 13.34 11.82 -25.53
C THR A 394 11.92 11.29 -25.36
N GLU A 395 11.14 11.90 -24.48
CA GLU A 395 9.72 11.57 -24.28
C GLU A 395 8.94 11.64 -25.62
N ALA A 396 9.18 12.68 -26.42
CA ALA A 396 8.54 12.85 -27.73
C ALA A 396 8.87 11.71 -28.73
N GLN A 397 10.10 11.20 -28.71
CA GLN A 397 10.48 10.05 -29.55
C GLN A 397 9.75 8.77 -29.11
N LEU A 398 9.66 8.55 -27.79
CA LEU A 398 8.93 7.41 -27.25
C LEU A 398 7.42 7.53 -27.52
N ASP A 399 6.84 8.72 -27.38
CA ASP A 399 5.44 8.99 -27.70
C ASP A 399 5.12 8.67 -29.17
N GLU A 400 5.94 9.11 -30.11
CA GLU A 400 5.76 8.82 -31.53
C GLU A 400 5.81 7.32 -31.84
N MET A 401 6.77 6.61 -31.22
CA MET A 401 6.92 5.15 -31.39
C MET A 401 5.70 4.40 -30.85
N VAL A 402 5.23 4.76 -29.66
CA VAL A 402 4.09 4.12 -29.01
C VAL A 402 2.80 4.43 -29.75
N ALA A 403 2.53 5.69 -30.12
CA ALA A 403 1.33 6.07 -30.86
C ALA A 403 1.21 5.35 -32.21
N LYS A 404 2.34 5.18 -32.90
CA LYS A 404 2.39 4.42 -34.16
C LYS A 404 2.07 2.93 -33.95
N LYS A 405 2.57 2.34 -32.86
CA LYS A 405 2.37 0.91 -32.55
C LYS A 405 0.97 0.63 -31.99
N TYR A 406 0.47 1.52 -31.14
CA TYR A 406 -0.81 1.36 -30.42
C TYR A 406 -1.75 2.56 -30.66
N PRO A 407 -2.30 2.67 -31.87
CA PRO A 407 -3.26 3.74 -32.18
C PRO A 407 -4.59 3.59 -31.46
N THR A 408 -4.90 2.40 -30.93
CA THR A 408 -6.15 2.09 -30.22
C THR A 408 -5.92 1.10 -29.09
N ALA A 409 -6.81 1.03 -28.10
CA ALA A 409 -6.79 0.01 -27.06
C ALA A 409 -6.83 -1.41 -27.65
N GLN A 410 -7.58 -1.61 -28.72
CA GLN A 410 -7.67 -2.89 -29.41
C GLN A 410 -6.31 -3.31 -30.03
N ALA A 411 -5.53 -2.35 -30.55
CA ALA A 411 -4.21 -2.65 -31.07
C ALA A 411 -3.28 -3.19 -29.97
N TYR A 412 -3.36 -2.60 -28.76
CA TYR A 412 -2.63 -3.09 -27.59
C TYR A 412 -3.10 -4.50 -27.18
N GLN A 413 -4.42 -4.71 -27.11
CA GLN A 413 -5.01 -6.03 -26.79
C GLN A 413 -4.53 -7.12 -27.74
N GLN A 414 -4.49 -6.84 -29.03
CA GLN A 414 -4.03 -7.78 -30.04
C GLN A 414 -2.55 -8.13 -29.93
N ASP A 415 -1.74 -7.24 -29.37
CA ASP A 415 -0.29 -7.43 -29.19
C ASP A 415 0.06 -8.14 -27.85
N ILE A 416 -0.86 -8.26 -26.90
CA ILE A 416 -0.59 -8.92 -25.60
C ILE A 416 0.09 -10.28 -25.76
N PRO A 417 -0.33 -11.20 -26.65
CA PRO A 417 0.38 -12.47 -26.82
C PRO A 417 1.83 -12.30 -27.20
N ASN A 418 2.15 -11.33 -28.09
CA ASN A 418 3.51 -11.07 -28.51
C ASN A 418 4.35 -10.46 -27.39
N LEU A 419 3.78 -9.55 -26.59
CA LEU A 419 4.43 -8.98 -25.42
C LEU A 419 4.78 -10.07 -24.41
N LEU A 420 3.84 -10.97 -24.13
CA LEU A 420 4.06 -12.11 -23.22
C LEU A 420 5.11 -13.09 -23.76
N MET A 421 5.10 -13.39 -25.06
CA MET A 421 6.15 -14.23 -25.66
C MET A 421 7.55 -13.59 -25.55
N LYS A 422 7.66 -12.27 -25.67
CA LYS A 422 8.93 -11.55 -25.44
C LYS A 422 9.40 -11.66 -24.00
N LEU A 423 8.50 -11.76 -23.02
CA LEU A 423 8.80 -12.02 -21.62
C LEU A 423 9.07 -13.50 -21.32
N GLY A 424 9.10 -14.36 -22.35
CA GLY A 424 9.46 -15.77 -22.22
C GLY A 424 8.30 -16.72 -21.92
N PHE A 425 7.04 -16.26 -22.00
CA PHE A 425 5.90 -17.19 -21.96
C PHE A 425 5.84 -18.05 -23.24
N SER A 426 5.43 -19.31 -23.10
CA SER A 426 5.18 -20.14 -24.28
C SER A 426 4.02 -19.56 -25.10
N PRO A 427 4.00 -19.80 -26.45
CA PRO A 427 2.89 -19.32 -27.29
C PRO A 427 1.51 -19.77 -26.76
N GLU A 428 1.42 -20.97 -26.24
CA GLU A 428 0.19 -21.52 -25.67
C GLU A 428 -0.24 -20.71 -24.42
N ARG A 429 0.70 -20.48 -23.48
CA ARG A 429 0.39 -19.73 -22.25
C ARG A 429 0.12 -18.25 -22.53
N ALA A 430 0.84 -17.65 -23.47
CA ALA A 430 0.60 -16.28 -23.91
C ALA A 430 -0.82 -16.10 -24.50
N GLN A 431 -1.28 -17.03 -25.33
CA GLN A 431 -2.64 -17.02 -25.89
C GLN A 431 -3.68 -17.27 -24.81
N TYR A 432 -3.42 -18.19 -23.88
CA TYR A 432 -4.32 -18.47 -22.75
C TYR A 432 -4.55 -17.23 -21.91
N VAL A 433 -3.49 -16.53 -21.50
CA VAL A 433 -3.58 -15.32 -20.70
C VAL A 433 -4.29 -14.20 -21.50
N ALA A 434 -3.87 -13.94 -22.73
CA ALA A 434 -4.48 -12.90 -23.56
C ALA A 434 -5.98 -13.11 -23.81
N LYS A 435 -6.46 -14.35 -23.87
CA LYS A 435 -7.89 -14.67 -23.98
C LYS A 435 -8.69 -14.26 -22.73
N ASN A 436 -8.04 -14.24 -21.56
CA ASN A 436 -8.63 -13.91 -20.29
C ASN A 436 -8.46 -12.43 -19.88
N ILE A 437 -7.89 -11.59 -20.76
CA ILE A 437 -7.73 -10.16 -20.54
C ILE A 437 -8.51 -9.38 -21.61
N VAL A 438 -9.25 -8.36 -21.18
CA VAL A 438 -9.88 -7.35 -22.05
C VAL A 438 -9.20 -6.01 -21.81
N VAL A 439 -8.90 -5.28 -22.88
CA VAL A 439 -8.31 -3.93 -22.77
C VAL A 439 -9.38 -2.87 -23.01
N ASP A 440 -9.66 -2.08 -22.00
CA ASP A 440 -10.66 -1.02 -22.01
C ASP A 440 -10.01 0.38 -22.09
N PRO A 441 -10.59 1.33 -22.87
CA PRO A 441 -10.12 2.71 -22.88
C PRO A 441 -10.51 3.42 -21.58
N ALA A 442 -9.53 3.79 -20.77
CA ALA A 442 -9.75 4.49 -19.50
C ALA A 442 -9.97 5.99 -19.71
N ARG A 443 -10.88 6.57 -18.92
CA ARG A 443 -11.09 8.02 -18.84
C ARG A 443 -9.93 8.72 -18.11
N GLY A 444 -9.47 8.11 -17.03
CA GLY A 444 -8.37 8.60 -16.18
C GLY A 444 -7.04 7.90 -16.42
N SER A 445 -6.28 7.73 -15.36
CA SER A 445 -5.07 6.88 -15.36
C SER A 445 -5.43 5.43 -15.60
N GLY A 446 -4.51 4.66 -16.20
CA GLY A 446 -4.65 3.23 -16.33
C GLY A 446 -4.71 2.52 -14.98
N HIS A 447 -5.39 1.38 -14.94
CA HIS A 447 -5.42 0.49 -13.79
C HIS A 447 -5.91 -0.90 -14.20
N ALA A 448 -5.46 -1.93 -13.47
CA ALA A 448 -5.95 -3.28 -13.63
C ALA A 448 -7.22 -3.49 -12.81
N MET A 449 -8.18 -4.20 -13.38
CA MET A 449 -9.34 -4.71 -12.67
C MET A 449 -9.38 -6.23 -12.87
N GLY A 450 -9.00 -6.98 -11.83
CA GLY A 450 -9.00 -8.44 -11.87
C GLY A 450 -10.41 -9.02 -12.02
N ALA A 451 -10.48 -10.30 -12.35
CA ALA A 451 -11.70 -11.07 -12.20
C ALA A 451 -11.78 -11.62 -10.77
N GLU A 452 -13.00 -11.79 -10.25
CA GLU A 452 -13.23 -12.38 -8.94
C GLU A 452 -13.78 -13.80 -9.00
N MET A 453 -14.26 -14.27 -10.18
CA MET A 453 -14.64 -15.64 -10.43
C MET A 453 -14.09 -16.15 -11.77
N ARG A 454 -13.86 -17.44 -11.88
CA ARG A 454 -13.22 -18.13 -13.04
C ARG A 454 -13.97 -17.94 -14.36
N ALA A 455 -15.25 -17.61 -14.33
CA ALA A 455 -16.04 -17.36 -15.54
C ALA A 455 -15.83 -15.98 -16.17
N GLU A 456 -15.16 -15.07 -15.45
CA GLU A 456 -14.93 -13.68 -15.88
C GLU A 456 -13.53 -13.46 -16.41
N LYS A 457 -13.34 -12.31 -17.07
CA LYS A 457 -12.05 -11.86 -17.58
C LYS A 457 -11.53 -10.71 -16.75
N ALA A 458 -10.20 -10.62 -16.67
CA ALA A 458 -9.54 -9.44 -16.15
C ALA A 458 -9.63 -8.28 -17.16
N HIS A 459 -9.74 -7.04 -16.65
CA HIS A 459 -9.83 -5.81 -17.43
C HIS A 459 -8.60 -4.94 -17.24
N LEU A 460 -7.83 -4.76 -18.32
CA LEU A 460 -6.73 -3.82 -18.37
C LEU A 460 -7.29 -2.48 -18.88
N ARG A 461 -7.34 -1.50 -18.00
CA ARG A 461 -7.81 -0.16 -18.34
C ARG A 461 -6.62 0.73 -18.65
N THR A 462 -6.58 1.34 -19.83
CA THR A 462 -5.49 2.21 -20.25
C THR A 462 -5.99 3.41 -21.04
N ARG A 463 -5.30 4.54 -20.90
CA ARG A 463 -5.66 5.75 -21.62
C ARG A 463 -5.15 5.72 -23.04
N VAL A 464 -6.04 5.94 -24.01
CA VAL A 464 -5.70 6.08 -25.43
C VAL A 464 -6.32 7.37 -25.95
N GLU A 465 -5.48 8.32 -26.35
CA GLU A 465 -5.93 9.61 -26.90
C GLU A 465 -6.27 9.50 -28.39
N LYS A 466 -6.83 10.55 -28.96
CA LYS A 466 -7.19 10.58 -30.41
C LYS A 466 -6.00 10.34 -31.34
N GLY A 467 -4.78 10.65 -30.89
CA GLY A 467 -3.53 10.41 -31.62
C GLY A 467 -2.89 9.05 -31.40
N GLY A 468 -3.48 8.21 -30.57
CA GLY A 468 -2.91 6.96 -30.12
C GLY A 468 -2.43 7.02 -28.66
N MET A 469 -1.86 5.94 -28.20
CA MET A 469 -1.31 5.83 -26.85
C MET A 469 0.03 6.59 -26.76
N ASN A 470 0.25 7.40 -25.72
CA ASN A 470 1.57 7.98 -25.43
C ASN A 470 2.43 7.02 -24.59
N TYR A 471 3.72 7.32 -24.45
CA TYR A 471 4.64 6.45 -23.72
C TYR A 471 4.26 6.26 -22.25
N LYS A 472 3.81 7.32 -21.58
CA LYS A 472 3.36 7.23 -20.19
C LYS A 472 2.19 6.25 -20.02
N ALA A 473 1.19 6.35 -20.88
CA ALA A 473 0.05 5.43 -20.89
C ALA A 473 0.47 3.98 -21.20
N TYR A 474 1.41 3.80 -22.11
CA TYR A 474 1.99 2.49 -22.44
C TYR A 474 2.77 1.90 -21.27
N ASN A 475 3.63 2.66 -20.61
CA ASN A 475 4.39 2.21 -19.44
C ASN A 475 3.45 1.76 -18.31
N ILE A 476 2.36 2.52 -18.07
CA ILE A 476 1.31 2.14 -17.13
C ILE A 476 0.59 0.86 -17.64
N ALA A 477 0.23 0.77 -18.93
CA ALA A 477 -0.46 -0.41 -19.46
C ALA A 477 0.38 -1.69 -19.35
N VAL A 478 1.70 -1.60 -19.46
CA VAL A 478 2.62 -2.74 -19.22
C VAL A 478 2.61 -3.14 -17.74
N HIS A 479 2.61 -2.18 -16.82
CA HIS A 479 2.45 -2.43 -15.39
C HIS A 479 1.12 -3.14 -15.08
N GLU A 480 0.01 -2.57 -15.55
CA GLU A 480 -1.34 -3.13 -15.35
C GLU A 480 -1.50 -4.51 -16.02
N MET A 481 -0.80 -4.74 -17.14
CA MET A 481 -0.75 -6.07 -17.74
C MET A 481 -0.10 -7.09 -16.79
N GLY A 482 0.93 -6.69 -16.03
CA GLY A 482 1.53 -7.51 -14.99
C GLY A 482 0.48 -7.96 -13.97
N HIS A 483 -0.29 -7.03 -13.40
CA HIS A 483 -1.38 -7.36 -12.49
C HIS A 483 -2.39 -8.33 -13.11
N ASN A 484 -2.87 -8.06 -14.33
CA ASN A 484 -3.87 -8.93 -14.96
C ASN A 484 -3.33 -10.32 -15.30
N VAL A 485 -2.04 -10.45 -15.59
CA VAL A 485 -1.40 -11.76 -15.79
C VAL A 485 -1.32 -12.53 -14.48
N GLU A 486 -0.88 -11.89 -13.40
CA GLU A 486 -0.88 -12.47 -12.05
C GLU A 486 -2.29 -12.93 -11.66
N GLN A 487 -3.27 -12.04 -11.76
CA GLN A 487 -4.67 -12.33 -11.42
C GLN A 487 -5.27 -13.46 -12.26
N THR A 488 -4.91 -13.56 -13.55
CA THR A 488 -5.38 -14.64 -14.41
C THR A 488 -4.86 -16.00 -13.94
N PHE A 489 -3.58 -16.11 -13.58
CA PHE A 489 -2.99 -17.33 -13.09
C PHE A 489 -3.47 -17.69 -11.68
N SER A 490 -3.48 -16.71 -10.79
CA SER A 490 -3.84 -16.92 -9.39
C SER A 490 -5.32 -17.23 -9.18
N LEU A 491 -6.20 -16.89 -10.13
CA LEU A 491 -7.62 -17.25 -10.08
C LEU A 491 -7.91 -18.56 -10.81
N ASN A 492 -7.41 -18.71 -12.04
CA ASN A 492 -7.84 -19.81 -12.92
C ASN A 492 -7.04 -21.08 -12.75
N ASP A 493 -5.77 -20.98 -12.35
CA ASP A 493 -4.83 -22.12 -12.26
C ASP A 493 -4.51 -22.49 -10.80
N ILE A 494 -5.28 -22.00 -9.82
CA ILE A 494 -5.14 -22.33 -8.41
C ILE A 494 -6.09 -23.49 -8.02
N ASP A 495 -5.68 -24.26 -7.05
CA ASP A 495 -6.43 -25.43 -6.53
C ASP A 495 -7.66 -25.01 -5.71
N HIS A 496 -7.55 -23.98 -4.87
CA HIS A 496 -8.62 -23.42 -4.05
C HIS A 496 -8.81 -21.94 -4.35
N THR A 497 -10.05 -21.52 -4.69
CA THR A 497 -10.35 -20.10 -4.96
C THR A 497 -10.21 -19.21 -3.74
N LEU A 498 -10.30 -19.78 -2.54
CA LEU A 498 -10.00 -19.08 -1.28
C LEU A 498 -8.52 -18.70 -1.12
N LEU A 499 -7.64 -19.27 -1.95
CA LEU A 499 -6.21 -18.94 -2.01
C LEU A 499 -5.85 -18.11 -3.26
N LYS A 500 -6.83 -17.55 -3.97
CA LYS A 500 -6.56 -16.69 -5.12
C LYS A 500 -5.74 -15.47 -4.70
N GLY A 501 -4.89 -14.97 -5.60
CA GLY A 501 -4.03 -13.83 -5.36
C GLY A 501 -2.66 -14.20 -4.79
N VAL A 502 -2.00 -13.18 -4.28
CA VAL A 502 -0.70 -13.22 -3.62
C VAL A 502 -0.83 -12.60 -2.22
N PRO A 503 0.15 -12.73 -1.30
CA PRO A 503 -0.06 -12.43 0.12
C PRO A 503 -0.62 -11.04 0.45
N ASN A 504 -0.17 -10.00 -0.26
CA ASN A 504 -0.66 -8.63 -0.06
C ASN A 504 -0.31 -7.73 -1.26
N THR A 505 -0.74 -6.47 -1.19
CA THR A 505 -0.52 -5.48 -2.25
C THR A 505 0.95 -5.33 -2.66
N ALA A 506 1.92 -5.45 -1.74
CA ALA A 506 3.32 -5.33 -2.08
C ALA A 506 3.80 -6.43 -3.06
N PHE A 507 3.23 -7.62 -2.99
CA PHE A 507 3.57 -8.74 -3.89
C PHE A 507 2.96 -8.56 -5.28
N THR A 508 1.70 -8.15 -5.38
CA THR A 508 1.09 -7.89 -6.69
C THR A 508 1.75 -6.71 -7.39
N GLU A 509 2.10 -5.65 -6.65
CA GLU A 509 2.89 -4.52 -7.18
C GLU A 509 4.28 -4.97 -7.65
N ALA A 510 4.96 -5.79 -6.85
CA ALA A 510 6.29 -6.31 -7.23
C ALA A 510 6.25 -7.12 -8.53
N LEU A 511 5.23 -7.96 -8.70
CA LEU A 511 5.03 -8.71 -9.93
C LEU A 511 4.71 -7.79 -11.13
N ALA A 512 3.93 -6.73 -10.94
CA ALA A 512 3.67 -5.75 -11.98
C ALA A 512 4.93 -4.96 -12.36
N PHE A 513 5.79 -4.61 -11.40
CA PHE A 513 7.07 -3.96 -11.67
C PHE A 513 8.04 -4.82 -12.49
N VAL A 514 7.98 -6.16 -12.38
CA VAL A 514 8.72 -7.05 -13.28
C VAL A 514 8.39 -6.77 -14.75
N PHE A 515 7.12 -6.61 -15.07
CA PHE A 515 6.68 -6.27 -16.43
C PHE A 515 7.11 -4.85 -16.82
N GLN A 516 6.82 -3.88 -15.95
CA GLN A 516 7.12 -2.47 -16.20
C GLN A 516 8.63 -2.22 -16.42
N GLY A 517 9.49 -2.96 -15.71
CA GLY A 517 10.94 -2.89 -15.87
C GLY A 517 11.45 -3.30 -17.26
N HIS A 518 10.62 -3.96 -18.05
CA HIS A 518 10.93 -4.40 -19.43
C HIS A 518 10.20 -3.62 -20.53
N ASP A 519 9.56 -2.51 -20.19
CA ASP A 519 8.70 -1.74 -21.12
C ASP A 519 9.42 -1.31 -22.41
N LEU A 520 10.66 -0.82 -22.31
CA LEU A 520 11.47 -0.44 -23.47
C LEU A 520 11.85 -1.66 -24.34
N GLU A 521 12.20 -2.78 -23.72
CA GLU A 521 12.51 -4.03 -24.45
C GLU A 521 11.28 -4.56 -25.17
N LEU A 522 10.10 -4.43 -24.57
CA LEU A 522 8.83 -4.80 -25.17
C LEU A 522 8.47 -3.91 -26.37
N LEU A 523 8.92 -2.66 -26.39
CA LEU A 523 8.87 -1.78 -27.58
C LEU A 523 9.88 -2.17 -28.66
N GLY A 524 10.86 -3.02 -28.35
CA GLY A 524 11.93 -3.45 -29.25
C GLY A 524 13.20 -2.59 -29.13
N LEU A 525 13.34 -1.85 -28.06
CA LEU A 525 14.53 -1.07 -27.72
C LEU A 525 15.53 -1.93 -26.94
N PRO A 526 16.84 -1.56 -26.92
CA PRO A 526 17.86 -2.30 -26.19
C PRO A 526 17.59 -2.37 -24.69
N ALA A 527 17.92 -3.51 -24.08
CA ALA A 527 17.95 -3.67 -22.64
C ALA A 527 18.97 -2.71 -21.98
N PRO A 528 18.75 -2.28 -20.72
CA PRO A 528 19.73 -1.50 -19.97
C PRO A 528 21.08 -2.22 -19.86
N ASP A 529 22.18 -1.48 -20.03
CA ASP A 529 23.52 -2.02 -19.86
C ASP A 529 23.86 -2.30 -18.38
N ALA A 530 24.97 -2.97 -18.14
CA ALA A 530 25.42 -3.37 -16.81
C ALA A 530 25.66 -2.16 -15.87
N ARG A 531 26.06 -1.01 -16.41
CA ARG A 531 26.21 0.22 -15.65
C ARG A 531 24.87 0.77 -15.19
N SER A 532 23.92 0.87 -16.11
CA SER A 532 22.55 1.31 -15.83
C SER A 532 21.86 0.40 -14.80
N GLN A 533 22.11 -0.92 -14.88
CA GLN A 533 21.60 -1.87 -13.89
C GLN A 533 22.22 -1.65 -12.49
N SER A 534 23.53 -1.41 -12.42
CA SER A 534 24.20 -1.08 -11.16
C SER A 534 23.69 0.24 -10.57
N GLU A 535 23.49 1.25 -11.40
CA GLU A 535 22.93 2.54 -10.97
C GLU A 535 21.48 2.39 -10.50
N LYS A 536 20.66 1.57 -11.18
CA LYS A 536 19.31 1.23 -10.68
C LYS A 536 19.35 0.62 -9.28
N THR A 537 20.23 -0.36 -9.04
CA THR A 537 20.40 -0.99 -7.74
C THR A 537 20.78 0.02 -6.64
N LEU A 538 21.70 0.95 -6.93
CA LEU A 538 22.07 2.02 -6.00
C LEU A 538 20.90 2.98 -5.72
N ASN A 539 20.09 3.28 -6.75
CA ASN A 539 18.88 4.09 -6.60
C ASN A 539 17.85 3.38 -5.70
N ASP A 540 17.63 2.08 -5.90
CA ASP A 540 16.68 1.28 -5.13
C ASP A 540 17.12 1.17 -3.66
N PHE A 541 18.41 0.96 -3.41
CA PHE A 541 18.97 0.96 -2.06
C PHE A 541 18.80 2.32 -1.38
N TRP A 542 19.17 3.43 -2.05
CA TRP A 542 19.08 4.77 -1.45
C TRP A 542 17.63 5.18 -1.20
N GLY A 543 16.71 4.82 -2.10
CA GLY A 543 15.28 5.03 -1.89
C GLY A 543 14.71 4.18 -0.75
N THR A 544 15.20 2.95 -0.57
CA THR A 544 14.81 2.11 0.58
C THR A 544 15.37 2.66 1.89
N TYR A 545 16.62 3.12 1.90
CA TYR A 545 17.22 3.81 3.05
C TYR A 545 16.41 5.05 3.46
N GLU A 546 16.03 5.89 2.49
CA GLU A 546 15.20 7.07 2.73
C GLU A 546 13.87 6.71 3.40
N ILE A 547 13.10 5.81 2.80
CA ILE A 547 11.73 5.53 3.24
C ILE A 547 11.66 4.64 4.49
N ALA A 548 12.75 3.92 4.82
CA ALA A 548 12.81 3.10 6.03
C ALA A 548 12.72 3.96 7.31
N GLY A 549 13.39 5.11 7.35
CA GLY A 549 13.28 6.02 8.49
C GLY A 549 11.91 6.68 8.60
N VAL A 550 11.27 6.97 7.46
CA VAL A 550 9.88 7.48 7.41
C VAL A 550 8.90 6.46 8.00
N ALA A 551 9.07 5.18 7.64
CA ALA A 551 8.26 4.09 8.20
C ALA A 551 8.41 3.98 9.73
N LEU A 552 9.64 4.10 10.25
CA LEU A 552 9.87 4.08 11.70
C LEU A 552 9.20 5.29 12.40
N VAL A 553 9.18 6.46 11.76
CA VAL A 553 8.46 7.62 12.32
C VAL A 553 6.96 7.34 12.40
N ASP A 554 6.37 6.82 11.33
CA ASP A 554 4.94 6.48 11.29
C ASP A 554 4.59 5.45 12.37
N MET A 555 5.34 4.35 12.46
CA MET A 555 5.15 3.33 13.50
C MET A 555 5.23 3.94 14.91
N ALA A 556 6.25 4.72 15.20
CA ALA A 556 6.44 5.32 16.51
C ALA A 556 5.35 6.34 16.87
N VAL A 557 4.84 7.12 15.89
CA VAL A 557 3.74 8.07 16.08
C VAL A 557 2.45 7.32 16.40
N TRP A 558 2.14 6.20 15.74
CA TRP A 558 0.97 5.39 16.03
C TRP A 558 1.02 4.76 17.41
N HIS A 559 2.18 4.24 17.86
CA HIS A 559 2.36 3.79 19.25
C HIS A 559 2.14 4.92 20.23
N TRP A 560 2.75 6.08 19.97
CA TRP A 560 2.58 7.23 20.85
C TRP A 560 1.12 7.66 20.99
N MET A 561 0.33 7.63 19.91
CA MET A 561 -1.11 7.96 19.97
C MET A 561 -1.92 6.94 20.78
N TYR A 562 -1.57 5.64 20.70
CA TYR A 562 -2.21 4.63 21.56
C TYR A 562 -1.87 4.82 23.03
N ASP A 563 -0.64 5.22 23.35
CA ASP A 563 -0.20 5.51 24.73
C ASP A 563 -0.81 6.82 25.25
N HIS A 564 -1.16 7.76 24.37
CA HIS A 564 -1.67 9.10 24.72
C HIS A 564 -3.00 9.41 24.01
N PRO A 565 -4.06 8.61 24.21
CA PRO A 565 -5.30 8.74 23.43
C PRO A 565 -6.09 10.03 23.71
N GLN A 566 -5.72 10.77 24.75
CA GLN A 566 -6.33 12.05 25.16
C GLN A 566 -5.44 13.26 24.83
N ALA A 567 -4.32 13.04 24.12
CA ALA A 567 -3.42 14.12 23.76
C ALA A 567 -4.12 15.17 22.90
N THR A 568 -3.67 16.40 23.00
CA THR A 568 -4.10 17.49 22.11
C THR A 568 -3.34 17.44 20.78
N PRO A 569 -3.85 18.09 19.71
CA PRO A 569 -3.12 18.22 18.46
C PRO A 569 -1.72 18.83 18.61
N LYS A 570 -1.56 19.77 19.56
CA LYS A 570 -0.25 20.37 19.85
C LYS A 570 0.72 19.37 20.46
N GLU A 571 0.29 18.55 21.40
CA GLU A 571 1.12 17.50 21.99
C GLU A 571 1.51 16.45 20.96
N LEU A 572 0.59 16.09 20.05
CA LEU A 572 0.88 15.19 18.94
C LEU A 572 1.88 15.81 17.94
N ASN A 573 1.78 17.12 17.66
CA ASN A 573 2.79 17.85 16.90
C ASN A 573 4.17 17.73 17.56
N ASP A 574 4.27 18.09 18.85
CA ASP A 574 5.54 18.07 19.58
C ASP A 574 6.13 16.66 19.61
N ALA A 575 5.31 15.63 19.82
CA ALA A 575 5.73 14.24 19.81
C ALA A 575 6.24 13.81 18.42
N THR A 576 5.50 14.10 17.35
CA THR A 576 5.91 13.74 15.98
C THR A 576 7.22 14.43 15.59
N VAL A 577 7.38 15.71 15.91
CA VAL A 577 8.62 16.46 15.71
C VAL A 577 9.78 15.81 16.47
N GLN A 578 9.56 15.45 17.73
CA GLN A 578 10.61 14.82 18.55
C GLN A 578 10.96 13.40 18.05
N ILE A 579 9.98 12.60 17.68
CA ILE A 579 10.18 11.27 17.09
C ILE A 579 10.98 11.38 15.79
N SER A 580 10.60 12.30 14.89
CA SER A 580 11.32 12.55 13.64
C SER A 580 12.77 12.93 13.87
N LYS A 581 13.05 13.82 14.83
CA LYS A 581 14.40 14.22 15.20
C LYS A 581 15.20 13.04 15.79
N ASN A 582 14.60 12.23 16.65
CA ASN A 582 15.26 11.10 17.27
C ASN A 582 15.71 10.07 16.21
N ILE A 583 14.81 9.70 15.31
CA ILE A 583 15.10 8.75 14.23
C ILE A 583 16.12 9.34 13.25
N TRP A 584 15.99 10.60 12.88
CA TRP A 584 17.01 11.27 12.07
C TRP A 584 18.37 11.27 12.74
N ASN A 585 18.44 11.66 14.01
CA ASN A 585 19.69 11.75 14.77
C ASN A 585 20.38 10.39 14.94
N GLN A 586 19.59 9.33 15.03
CA GLN A 586 20.10 7.96 15.16
C GLN A 586 20.68 7.42 13.86
N TYR A 587 19.97 7.57 12.74
CA TYR A 587 20.30 6.85 11.50
C TYR A 587 20.83 7.74 10.37
N TYR A 588 20.45 9.01 10.32
CA TYR A 588 20.81 9.92 9.22
C TYR A 588 21.89 10.95 9.62
N ALA A 589 21.82 11.47 10.82
CA ALA A 589 22.81 12.47 11.26
C ALA A 589 24.28 12.01 11.19
N PRO A 590 24.61 10.71 11.41
CA PRO A 590 25.99 10.23 11.20
C PRO A 590 26.48 10.36 9.76
N VAL A 591 25.57 10.34 8.81
CA VAL A 591 25.85 10.38 7.35
C VAL A 591 25.78 11.82 6.82
N PHE A 592 24.75 12.56 7.21
CA PHE A 592 24.49 13.94 6.74
C PHE A 592 25.17 15.02 7.57
N HIS A 593 25.79 14.67 8.70
CA HIS A 593 26.44 15.59 9.64
C HIS A 593 25.55 16.75 10.11
N LYS A 594 24.23 16.55 10.08
CA LYS A 594 23.19 17.50 10.48
C LYS A 594 22.22 16.84 11.44
N LYS A 595 22.06 17.42 12.64
CA LYS A 595 21.13 16.94 13.68
C LYS A 595 19.80 17.70 13.64
N ASP A 596 18.82 17.12 14.32
CA ASP A 596 17.51 17.72 14.61
C ASP A 596 16.68 18.06 13.37
N VAL A 597 16.86 17.31 12.28
CA VAL A 597 16.10 17.43 11.05
C VAL A 597 14.77 16.69 11.20
N VAL A 598 13.70 17.30 10.70
CA VAL A 598 12.33 16.80 10.84
C VAL A 598 11.73 16.27 9.53
N LEU A 599 12.50 16.20 8.46
CA LEU A 599 12.03 15.87 7.11
C LEU A 599 11.31 14.51 7.01
N LEU A 600 11.65 13.55 7.88
CA LEU A 600 11.00 12.24 7.90
C LEU A 600 9.50 12.31 8.25
N GLY A 601 9.07 13.38 8.93
CA GLY A 601 7.66 13.62 9.28
C GLY A 601 6.81 14.32 8.22
N VAL A 602 7.38 14.61 7.03
CA VAL A 602 6.67 15.41 6.01
C VAL A 602 5.63 14.61 5.22
N TYR A 603 5.74 13.30 5.19
CA TYR A 603 4.94 12.41 4.34
C TYR A 603 3.44 12.52 4.63
N SER A 604 2.65 12.88 3.63
CA SER A 604 1.19 13.08 3.76
C SER A 604 0.43 11.82 4.13
N HIS A 605 0.90 10.65 3.69
CA HIS A 605 0.27 9.37 4.04
C HIS A 605 0.32 9.03 5.53
N MET A 606 1.16 9.69 6.32
CA MET A 606 1.06 9.67 7.78
C MET A 606 -0.31 10.22 8.26
N ILE A 607 -0.90 11.16 7.52
CA ILE A 607 -2.12 11.87 7.91
C ILE A 607 -3.38 11.20 7.39
N ASP A 608 -3.37 10.71 6.14
CA ASP A 608 -4.54 10.24 5.41
C ASP A 608 -4.62 8.72 5.18
N SER A 609 -3.58 7.96 5.54
CA SER A 609 -3.48 6.56 5.11
C SER A 609 -3.18 5.55 6.24
N PHE A 610 -3.55 5.82 7.46
CA PHE A 610 -3.63 4.87 8.61
C PHE A 610 -2.46 3.87 8.72
N LEU A 611 -1.26 4.31 9.07
CA LEU A 611 -0.07 3.46 9.26
C LEU A 611 0.31 2.71 7.97
N TYR A 612 0.29 3.43 6.84
CA TYR A 612 0.59 2.86 5.52
C TYR A 612 2.09 2.90 5.16
N LEU A 613 2.84 3.88 5.67
CA LEU A 613 4.21 4.15 5.24
C LEU A 613 5.17 2.95 5.36
N PRO A 614 5.04 2.01 6.30
CA PRO A 614 5.84 0.79 6.31
C PRO A 614 5.72 -0.10 5.06
N ASP A 615 4.62 0.01 4.30
CA ASP A 615 4.42 -0.79 3.10
C ASP A 615 5.41 -0.44 1.98
N TYR A 616 5.90 0.81 1.93
CA TYR A 616 6.86 1.23 0.92
C TYR A 616 8.21 0.50 1.01
N PRO A 617 8.95 0.54 2.13
CA PRO A 617 10.25 -0.15 2.19
C PRO A 617 10.09 -1.67 2.13
N ILE A 618 9.02 -2.24 2.68
CA ILE A 618 8.72 -3.67 2.55
C ILE A 618 8.49 -4.01 1.07
N GLY A 619 7.71 -3.20 0.35
CA GLY A 619 7.47 -3.35 -1.08
C GLY A 619 8.74 -3.28 -1.92
N HIS A 620 9.66 -2.35 -1.59
CA HIS A 620 10.98 -2.28 -2.24
C HIS A 620 11.77 -3.58 -2.06
N MET A 621 11.80 -4.14 -0.84
CA MET A 621 12.52 -5.39 -0.56
C MET A 621 11.91 -6.58 -1.31
N ILE A 622 10.58 -6.70 -1.29
CA ILE A 622 9.84 -7.75 -1.99
C ILE A 622 10.08 -7.66 -3.50
N ALA A 623 9.91 -6.47 -4.10
CA ALA A 623 10.12 -6.24 -5.51
C ALA A 623 11.54 -6.61 -5.93
N PHE A 624 12.53 -6.19 -5.15
CA PHE A 624 13.93 -6.49 -5.43
C PHE A 624 14.23 -7.99 -5.38
N GLN A 625 13.73 -8.72 -4.36
CA GLN A 625 13.91 -10.16 -4.26
C GLN A 625 13.28 -10.91 -5.44
N ILE A 626 12.08 -10.50 -5.87
CA ILE A 626 11.38 -11.09 -7.01
C ILE A 626 12.14 -10.80 -8.31
N GLU A 627 12.57 -9.56 -8.56
CA GLU A 627 13.36 -9.19 -9.74
C GLU A 627 14.67 -9.99 -9.81
N GLU A 628 15.40 -10.13 -8.70
CA GLU A 628 16.63 -10.92 -8.66
C GLU A 628 16.38 -12.41 -8.95
N GLN A 629 15.27 -12.97 -8.47
CA GLN A 629 14.90 -14.34 -8.77
C GLN A 629 14.57 -14.52 -10.26
N MET A 630 13.84 -13.57 -10.87
CA MET A 630 13.54 -13.60 -12.31
C MET A 630 14.83 -13.57 -13.16
N LYS A 631 15.80 -12.72 -12.77
CA LYS A 631 17.12 -12.68 -13.43
C LYS A 631 17.88 -14.01 -13.29
N LYS A 632 17.88 -14.62 -12.11
CA LYS A 632 18.52 -15.93 -11.88
C LYS A 632 17.89 -17.06 -12.68
N ALA A 633 16.57 -17.04 -12.82
CA ALA A 633 15.82 -18.05 -13.58
C ALA A 633 16.10 -17.94 -15.10
N GLY A 634 16.54 -16.79 -15.59
CA GLY A 634 16.87 -16.54 -17.01
C GLY A 634 15.67 -16.56 -17.96
N SER A 635 14.44 -16.71 -17.41
CA SER A 635 13.19 -16.67 -18.15
C SER A 635 12.07 -16.17 -17.23
N ILE A 636 11.45 -15.05 -17.60
CA ILE A 636 10.40 -14.41 -16.79
C ILE A 636 9.13 -15.24 -16.81
N GLY A 637 8.62 -15.62 -17.99
CA GLY A 637 7.30 -16.22 -18.14
C GLY A 637 7.02 -17.44 -17.24
N PRO A 638 7.82 -18.52 -17.32
CA PRO A 638 7.61 -19.70 -16.49
C PRO A 638 7.76 -19.44 -14.99
N GLU A 639 8.70 -18.58 -14.59
CA GLU A 639 8.95 -18.24 -13.20
C GLU A 639 7.84 -17.36 -12.63
N TYR A 640 7.37 -16.42 -13.42
CA TYR A 640 6.22 -15.57 -13.10
C TYR A 640 4.96 -16.40 -12.87
N GLU A 641 4.65 -17.34 -13.81
CA GLU A 641 3.51 -18.25 -13.68
C GLU A 641 3.62 -19.10 -12.42
N ARG A 642 4.82 -19.64 -12.12
CA ARG A 642 5.06 -20.41 -10.90
C ARG A 642 4.75 -19.62 -9.65
N MET A 643 5.21 -18.36 -9.58
CA MET A 643 4.98 -17.46 -8.45
C MET A 643 3.52 -17.08 -8.31
N ALA A 644 2.85 -16.70 -9.39
CA ALA A 644 1.45 -16.29 -9.36
C ALA A 644 0.49 -17.41 -8.90
N LYS A 645 0.88 -18.68 -9.04
CA LYS A 645 0.08 -19.86 -8.61
C LYS A 645 0.35 -20.32 -7.19
N MET A 646 1.25 -19.68 -6.44
CA MET A 646 1.52 -20.07 -5.05
C MET A 646 0.34 -19.80 -4.14
N GLY A 647 -0.46 -18.79 -4.46
CA GLY A 647 -1.65 -18.40 -3.73
C GLY A 647 -1.37 -17.56 -2.48
N ASP A 648 -2.44 -17.14 -1.84
CA ASP A 648 -2.43 -16.32 -0.64
C ASP A 648 -2.05 -17.15 0.60
N VAL A 649 -0.74 -17.26 0.85
CA VAL A 649 -0.14 -17.77 2.09
C VAL A 649 0.61 -16.65 2.80
N THR A 650 1.24 -16.89 3.95
CA THR A 650 2.01 -15.80 4.60
C THR A 650 3.18 -15.32 3.72
N PRO A 651 3.53 -14.02 3.77
CA PRO A 651 4.59 -13.41 2.96
C PRO A 651 5.92 -14.17 2.99
N ASP A 652 6.34 -14.60 4.18
CA ASP A 652 7.59 -15.32 4.34
C ASP A 652 7.58 -16.68 3.68
N LEU A 653 6.52 -17.45 3.89
CA LEU A 653 6.36 -18.76 3.27
C LEU A 653 6.30 -18.64 1.74
N TRP A 654 5.56 -17.64 1.24
CA TRP A 654 5.49 -17.37 -0.20
C TRP A 654 6.88 -17.03 -0.76
N MET A 655 7.61 -16.13 -0.08
CA MET A 655 8.92 -15.65 -0.54
C MET A 655 9.99 -16.75 -0.44
N GLU A 656 9.95 -17.59 0.60
CA GLU A 656 10.81 -18.77 0.72
C GLU A 656 10.61 -19.76 -0.43
N HIS A 657 9.35 -20.03 -0.80
CA HIS A 657 9.04 -20.86 -1.96
C HIS A 657 9.42 -20.19 -3.30
N ALA A 658 9.30 -18.86 -3.38
CA ALA A 658 9.64 -18.09 -4.57
C ALA A 658 11.15 -18.00 -4.80
N THR A 659 11.91 -17.64 -3.77
CA THR A 659 13.30 -17.21 -3.88
C THR A 659 14.30 -18.02 -3.04
N GLY A 660 13.81 -18.91 -2.16
CA GLY A 660 14.61 -19.68 -1.20
C GLY A 660 14.97 -18.92 0.08
N ARG A 661 14.43 -17.70 0.28
CA ARG A 661 14.66 -16.85 1.47
C ARG A 661 13.34 -16.18 1.87
N PRO A 662 13.10 -15.92 3.17
CA PRO A 662 11.95 -15.10 3.59
C PRO A 662 12.06 -13.65 3.12
N VAL A 663 11.04 -12.84 3.33
CA VAL A 663 11.09 -11.39 3.04
C VAL A 663 12.21 -10.73 3.83
N GLY A 664 13.08 -9.99 3.16
CA GLY A 664 14.19 -9.30 3.84
C GLY A 664 15.04 -8.43 2.92
N PRO A 665 15.94 -7.61 3.48
CA PRO A 665 16.77 -6.70 2.73
C PRO A 665 18.05 -7.34 2.15
N GLU A 666 18.36 -8.61 2.48
CA GLU A 666 19.64 -9.24 2.18
C GLU A 666 19.99 -9.21 0.69
N ALA A 667 19.01 -9.51 -0.19
CA ALA A 667 19.22 -9.49 -1.63
C ALA A 667 19.59 -8.08 -2.13
N LEU A 668 18.90 -7.06 -1.62
CA LEU A 668 19.18 -5.65 -1.95
C LEU A 668 20.59 -5.24 -1.44
N LEU A 669 20.95 -5.63 -0.24
CA LEU A 669 22.26 -5.30 0.36
C LEU A 669 23.41 -6.00 -0.41
N GLU A 670 23.27 -7.30 -0.73
CA GLU A 670 24.23 -8.07 -1.53
C GLU A 670 24.46 -7.43 -2.91
N ALA A 671 23.36 -7.09 -3.60
CA ALA A 671 23.42 -6.46 -4.92
C ALA A 671 23.99 -5.03 -4.86
N THR A 672 23.68 -4.26 -3.81
CA THR A 672 24.23 -2.92 -3.60
C THR A 672 25.76 -2.96 -3.43
N HIS A 673 26.27 -3.93 -2.69
CA HIS A 673 27.71 -4.13 -2.55
C HIS A 673 28.39 -4.43 -3.91
N ALA A 674 27.79 -5.29 -4.71
CA ALA A 674 28.27 -5.59 -6.05
C ALA A 674 28.22 -4.37 -6.98
N ALA A 675 27.13 -3.60 -6.93
CA ALA A 675 26.94 -2.39 -7.73
C ALA A 675 27.97 -1.29 -7.39
N LEU A 676 28.24 -1.06 -6.10
CA LEU A 676 29.31 -0.14 -5.66
C LEU A 676 30.66 -0.53 -6.26
N THR A 677 31.04 -1.82 -6.14
CA THR A 677 32.29 -2.34 -6.69
C THR A 677 32.39 -2.15 -8.21
N ALA A 678 31.27 -2.31 -8.93
CA ALA A 678 31.22 -2.14 -10.39
C ALA A 678 31.37 -0.67 -10.80
N VAL A 679 30.73 0.26 -10.06
CA VAL A 679 30.78 1.69 -10.38
C VAL A 679 32.14 2.33 -10.01
N GLU A 680 32.84 1.84 -8.98
CA GLU A 680 34.15 2.33 -8.59
C GLU A 680 35.28 1.90 -9.56
N ARG A 681 35.09 0.81 -10.31
CA ARG A 681 36.06 0.30 -11.29
C ARG A 681 36.01 1.00 -12.66
N ASN A 682 34.90 1.70 -12.94
CA ASN A 682 34.67 2.43 -14.20
C ASN A 682 34.76 3.96 -14.00
#